data_5de35d10cbcec2b2343675ee2fdd5de3
#
_entry.id   5de35d10cbcec2b2343675ee2fdd5de3
#
_cell.length_a   1.000
_cell.length_b   1.000
_cell.length_c   1.000
_cell.angle_alpha   90.00
_cell.angle_beta   90.00
_cell.angle_gamma   90.00
#
_symmetry.space_group_name_H-M   'P 1'
#
loop_
_entity.id
_entity.type
_entity.pdbx_description
1 polymer ?
#
loop_
_entity_poly.entity_id
_entity_poly.type
_entity_poly.pdbx_seq_one_letter_code
_entity_poly.pdbx_strand_id
1 'polypeptide(L)'
;RGYTSVKLLDEDRVTIQSLMRELGYRDAKVSVRQGVSPNGEDLIITFVVDEGLPTRIDEIDIVGNGAYTDEELKNKIPNLSGKNLSRARLRNGQRAIAEYYANQGFYDAKISFAVVELPGNSNETEKRVKVVYTLDNEGKKVFINRILVNGNEATKDSAILKAITLRPDSILRSVDIFSSEQNLYATDVFRRVTIEPKPAGENDAGRLTDVIVNVEEQAPRLIQYGGGFSTDEGPFGFMDIRHFNLFGNLYQGGARLRFGQRQQLAQIDFINPRFLRDGKNKDGIIRFAPLTFSASYQRDSTVTRFFRSALDRGTMGIVQRVDEDGNPVDIFGEKTGAPTLNRFTLSAETSRTISTKNRSIFFARYRFEDVRLYNIDSLLIKDILEPDSKIRISGFGFNFVRDTRENCSITYTILDIIEKGEPGKPCRYNASDPTKGDYLTAEYNVSVPFLGANIGFHKFQGSYYRFYTIPKLKNTTLAGRAIIGLASVFSRRQSFSSSQFPDLEGSLPISERFFAGGSTTLRGFEFESAGPRVVIVPQGTFRDANGDPVFLNPFTVPFGGNALAIVNLEARVPLSKSIRAVPFYDGGNVFRRVGDIFKKQDVSPDDVFRQNLRAVWTHTVGLGLRIKTPIGGEFAVDYGYLLNPPRFLIPQTNAPNAIYQLRQGQLHFRFAQAF
;
A
#
# COMPACT_ATOMS: atom_id res chain seq x y z
N ARG A 1 33.85 -0.06 -18.82
CA ARG A 1 34.96 0.85 -19.08
C ARG A 1 34.54 2.23 -18.68
N GLY A 2 35.10 2.80 -17.56
CA GLY A 2 34.82 4.16 -17.14
C GLY A 2 35.67 5.13 -17.94
N TYR A 3 35.05 6.16 -18.51
CA TYR A 3 35.77 7.32 -19.07
C TYR A 3 35.82 8.40 -17.99
N THR A 4 36.99 9.04 -17.83
CA THR A 4 37.13 10.23 -17.02
C THR A 4 37.65 11.36 -17.87
N SER A 5 37.24 12.59 -17.55
CA SER A 5 37.76 13.81 -18.17
C SER A 5 38.29 14.73 -17.08
N VAL A 6 39.21 15.63 -17.44
CA VAL A 6 39.75 16.63 -16.52
C VAL A 6 38.62 17.45 -15.88
N LYS A 7 37.58 17.77 -16.65
CA LYS A 7 36.40 18.51 -16.17
C LYS A 7 35.64 17.73 -15.10
N LEU A 8 35.38 16.44 -15.30
CA LEU A 8 34.69 15.61 -14.31
C LEU A 8 35.49 15.47 -13.03
N LEU A 9 36.82 15.29 -13.13
CA LEU A 9 37.70 15.21 -11.96
C LEU A 9 37.72 16.52 -11.18
N ASP A 10 37.66 17.67 -11.86
CA ASP A 10 37.58 18.96 -11.17
C ASP A 10 36.21 19.18 -10.51
N GLU A 11 35.12 18.80 -11.15
CA GLU A 11 33.78 18.79 -10.57
C GLU A 11 33.73 17.90 -9.32
N ASP A 12 34.28 16.70 -9.35
CA ASP A 12 34.39 15.80 -8.21
C ASP A 12 35.25 16.40 -7.08
N ARG A 13 36.39 17.04 -7.42
CA ARG A 13 37.28 17.72 -6.49
C ARG A 13 36.51 18.85 -5.75
N VAL A 14 35.79 19.69 -6.49
CA VAL A 14 34.98 20.78 -5.92
C VAL A 14 33.85 20.22 -5.05
N THR A 15 33.25 19.13 -5.45
CA THR A 15 32.19 18.46 -4.68
C THR A 15 32.72 17.92 -3.37
N ILE A 16 33.88 17.24 -3.37
CA ILE A 16 34.55 16.75 -2.14
C ILE A 16 34.93 17.90 -1.24
N GLN A 17 35.48 18.98 -1.79
CA GLN A 17 35.85 20.17 -1.01
C GLN A 17 34.60 20.83 -0.38
N SER A 18 33.49 20.91 -1.11
CA SER A 18 32.21 21.43 -0.58
C SER A 18 31.68 20.55 0.54
N LEU A 19 31.78 19.22 0.38
CA LEU A 19 31.40 18.27 1.41
C LEU A 19 32.22 18.46 2.69
N MET A 20 33.55 18.61 2.58
CA MET A 20 34.42 18.83 3.74
C MET A 20 34.06 20.13 4.47
N ARG A 21 33.72 21.20 3.73
CA ARG A 21 33.26 22.45 4.32
C ARG A 21 31.94 22.32 5.07
N GLU A 22 30.99 21.57 4.53
CA GLU A 22 29.71 21.28 5.22
C GLU A 22 29.88 20.35 6.42
N LEU A 23 30.95 19.56 6.46
CA LEU A 23 31.34 18.77 7.64
C LEU A 23 32.06 19.60 8.72
N GLY A 24 32.39 20.87 8.42
CA GLY A 24 33.01 21.81 9.35
C GLY A 24 34.50 22.08 9.14
N TYR A 25 35.09 21.53 8.08
CA TYR A 25 36.48 21.75 7.72
C TYR A 25 36.59 22.89 6.70
N ARG A 26 36.49 24.13 7.20
CA ARG A 26 36.39 25.32 6.36
C ARG A 26 37.57 25.53 5.42
N ASP A 27 38.76 25.17 5.87
CA ASP A 27 40.04 25.36 5.19
C ASP A 27 40.47 24.14 4.38
N ALA A 28 39.62 23.11 4.28
CA ALA A 28 39.92 21.87 3.56
C ALA A 28 40.35 22.13 2.12
N LYS A 29 41.47 21.52 1.71
CA LYS A 29 42.00 21.54 0.36
C LYS A 29 41.95 20.14 -0.24
N VAL A 30 41.49 20.03 -1.50
CA VAL A 30 41.43 18.75 -2.20
C VAL A 30 42.25 18.87 -3.48
N SER A 31 43.16 17.92 -3.66
CA SER A 31 43.95 17.78 -4.90
C SER A 31 43.71 16.40 -5.54
N VAL A 32 43.90 16.32 -6.86
CA VAL A 32 43.71 15.10 -7.63
C VAL A 32 45.05 14.64 -8.15
N ARG A 33 45.38 13.35 -7.92
CA ARG A 33 46.54 12.67 -8.53
C ARG A 33 46.04 11.56 -9.44
N GLN A 34 46.66 11.45 -10.60
CA GLN A 34 46.38 10.40 -11.57
C GLN A 34 47.60 9.50 -11.67
N GLY A 35 47.40 8.20 -11.74
CA GLY A 35 48.42 7.20 -11.91
C GLY A 35 47.86 6.03 -12.70
N VAL A 36 48.75 5.12 -13.10
CA VAL A 36 48.39 3.88 -13.81
C VAL A 36 48.78 2.72 -12.89
N SER A 37 47.96 1.66 -12.87
CA SER A 37 48.30 0.43 -12.13
C SER A 37 49.60 -0.21 -12.60
N PRO A 38 50.31 -1.01 -11.77
CA PRO A 38 51.57 -1.64 -12.16
C PRO A 38 51.49 -2.53 -13.41
N ASN A 39 50.30 -3.07 -13.71
CA ASN A 39 50.03 -3.87 -14.93
C ASN A 39 49.66 -3.01 -16.17
N GLY A 40 49.53 -1.67 -16.00
CA GLY A 40 49.19 -0.76 -17.08
C GLY A 40 47.73 -0.77 -17.56
N GLU A 41 46.85 -1.54 -16.90
CA GLU A 41 45.46 -1.77 -17.37
C GLU A 41 44.45 -0.82 -16.77
N ASP A 42 44.71 -0.32 -15.53
CA ASP A 42 43.76 0.50 -14.78
C ASP A 42 44.27 1.91 -14.55
N LEU A 43 43.43 2.92 -14.76
CA LEU A 43 43.68 4.30 -14.35
C LEU A 43 43.31 4.46 -12.86
N ILE A 44 44.29 4.81 -12.05
CA ILE A 44 44.08 5.08 -10.60
C ILE A 44 43.92 6.60 -10.42
N ILE A 45 42.78 7.00 -9.85
CA ILE A 45 42.49 8.39 -9.48
C ILE A 45 42.48 8.46 -7.96
N THR A 46 43.35 9.31 -7.41
CA THR A 46 43.47 9.52 -5.98
C THR A 46 43.11 10.96 -5.64
N PHE A 47 42.05 11.16 -4.83
CA PHE A 47 41.76 12.43 -4.23
C PHE A 47 42.48 12.53 -2.89
N VAL A 48 43.40 13.50 -2.78
CA VAL A 48 44.13 13.78 -1.56
C VAL A 48 43.43 14.94 -0.86
N VAL A 49 42.94 14.71 0.36
CA VAL A 49 42.21 15.68 1.16
C VAL A 49 43.12 16.12 2.34
N ASP A 50 43.41 17.40 2.38
CA ASP A 50 43.99 18.08 3.55
C ASP A 50 42.82 18.73 4.29
N GLU A 51 42.40 18.17 5.40
CA GLU A 51 41.22 18.57 6.14
C GLU A 51 41.34 19.93 6.81
N GLY A 52 42.56 20.28 7.28
CA GLY A 52 42.77 21.46 8.15
C GLY A 52 42.09 21.28 9.52
N LEU A 53 41.93 22.37 10.27
CA LEU A 53 41.28 22.33 11.57
C LEU A 53 39.75 22.39 11.46
N PRO A 54 39.03 21.57 12.25
CA PRO A 54 37.57 21.64 12.32
C PRO A 54 37.13 22.98 12.96
N THR A 55 36.08 23.57 12.40
CA THR A 55 35.48 24.80 12.93
C THR A 55 34.20 24.44 13.67
N ARG A 56 34.06 24.79 14.94
CA ARG A 56 32.89 24.53 15.79
C ARG A 56 32.16 25.80 16.19
N ILE A 57 30.83 25.69 16.30
CA ILE A 57 29.98 26.76 16.80
C ILE A 57 29.97 26.71 18.32
N ASP A 58 30.51 27.77 18.98
CA ASP A 58 30.55 27.92 20.42
C ASP A 58 29.30 28.64 20.94
N GLU A 59 28.98 29.79 20.36
CA GLU A 59 27.89 30.68 20.78
C GLU A 59 26.95 30.99 19.64
N ILE A 60 25.68 31.21 19.98
CA ILE A 60 24.64 31.73 19.07
C ILE A 60 24.03 32.96 19.71
N ASP A 61 23.98 34.03 18.94
CA ASP A 61 23.40 35.32 19.31
C ASP A 61 22.30 35.75 18.34
N ILE A 62 21.28 36.46 18.84
CA ILE A 62 20.20 36.99 18.02
C ILE A 62 20.08 38.48 18.38
N VAL A 63 20.04 39.32 17.35
CA VAL A 63 20.06 40.76 17.51
C VAL A 63 18.98 41.41 16.65
N GLY A 64 18.33 42.46 17.15
CA GLY A 64 17.31 43.24 16.41
C GLY A 64 15.88 42.71 16.57
N ASN A 65 15.67 41.71 17.46
CA ASN A 65 14.37 41.14 17.80
C ASN A 65 13.67 42.00 18.87
N GLY A 66 12.57 42.65 18.50
CA GLY A 66 11.72 43.46 19.43
C GLY A 66 10.47 42.70 19.90
N ALA A 67 9.88 41.87 19.06
CA ALA A 67 8.62 41.19 19.34
C ALA A 67 8.76 39.89 20.17
N TYR A 68 9.92 39.25 20.16
CA TYR A 68 10.17 37.95 20.80
C TYR A 68 11.52 37.94 21.52
N THR A 69 11.62 37.15 22.58
CA THR A 69 12.88 37.04 23.35
C THR A 69 13.91 36.14 22.62
N ASP A 70 15.19 36.38 22.89
CA ASP A 70 16.29 35.57 22.36
C ASP A 70 16.13 34.09 22.68
N GLU A 71 15.69 33.77 23.90
CA GLU A 71 15.49 32.40 24.38
C GLU A 71 14.40 31.70 23.59
N GLU A 72 13.30 32.40 23.31
CA GLU A 72 12.20 31.87 22.51
C GLU A 72 12.64 31.56 21.08
N LEU A 73 13.40 32.46 20.45
CA LEU A 73 13.92 32.28 19.10
C LEU A 73 15.01 31.20 19.04
N LYS A 74 15.90 31.13 20.01
CA LYS A 74 16.92 30.07 20.12
C LYS A 74 16.30 28.68 20.20
N ASN A 75 15.15 28.53 20.86
CA ASN A 75 14.40 27.28 20.91
C ASN A 75 13.78 26.84 19.55
N LYS A 76 13.68 27.75 18.57
CA LYS A 76 13.19 27.40 17.21
C LYS A 76 14.32 26.97 16.28
N ILE A 77 15.55 27.36 16.57
CA ILE A 77 16.71 26.98 15.78
C ILE A 77 17.15 25.56 16.15
N PRO A 78 17.59 24.73 15.18
CA PRO A 78 18.24 23.47 15.50
C PRO A 78 19.41 23.70 16.46
N ASN A 79 19.61 22.83 17.45
CA ASN A 79 20.72 22.95 18.38
C ASN A 79 22.07 22.88 17.62
N LEU A 80 22.73 24.03 17.48
CA LEU A 80 23.99 24.20 16.75
C LEU A 80 25.19 24.32 17.66
N SER A 81 25.02 24.66 18.95
CA SER A 81 26.13 24.82 19.92
C SER A 81 26.91 23.50 20.08
N GLY A 82 28.22 23.58 20.06
CA GLY A 82 29.15 22.47 20.12
C GLY A 82 29.23 21.62 18.85
N LYS A 83 28.52 21.96 17.79
CA LYS A 83 28.54 21.23 16.50
C LYS A 83 29.46 21.90 15.50
N ASN A 84 29.91 21.13 14.52
CA ASN A 84 30.73 21.63 13.43
C ASN A 84 29.95 22.69 12.61
N LEU A 85 30.66 23.73 12.20
CA LEU A 85 30.11 24.78 11.36
C LEU A 85 29.68 24.19 10.01
N SER A 86 28.42 24.44 9.62
CA SER A 86 27.87 24.09 8.32
C SER A 86 27.04 25.26 7.81
N ARG A 87 27.36 25.76 6.61
CA ARG A 87 26.62 26.84 6.00
C ARG A 87 25.14 26.48 5.76
N ALA A 88 24.88 25.21 5.43
CA ALA A 88 23.51 24.70 5.28
C ALA A 88 22.75 24.73 6.62
N ARG A 89 23.39 24.36 7.73
CA ARG A 89 22.78 24.45 9.07
C ARG A 89 22.48 25.88 9.47
N LEU A 90 23.39 26.83 9.19
CA LEU A 90 23.15 28.24 9.47
C LEU A 90 21.97 28.79 8.67
N ARG A 91 21.88 28.45 7.36
CA ARG A 91 20.71 28.81 6.54
C ARG A 91 19.41 28.18 7.05
N ASN A 92 19.45 26.95 7.57
CA ASN A 92 18.29 26.33 8.17
C ASN A 92 17.87 27.06 9.45
N GLY A 93 18.82 27.50 10.29
CA GLY A 93 18.53 28.35 11.45
C GLY A 93 17.90 29.68 11.08
N GLN A 94 18.48 30.38 10.10
CA GLN A 94 17.94 31.63 9.53
C GLN A 94 16.49 31.42 9.03
N ARG A 95 16.26 30.35 8.27
CA ARG A 95 14.93 30.03 7.75
C ARG A 95 13.94 29.71 8.88
N ALA A 96 14.37 29.00 9.92
CA ALA A 96 13.51 28.67 11.05
C ALA A 96 13.03 29.92 11.81
N ILE A 97 13.90 30.91 12.00
CA ILE A 97 13.53 32.21 12.60
C ILE A 97 12.57 32.94 11.66
N ALA A 98 12.87 33.04 10.36
CA ALA A 98 12.04 33.72 9.38
C ALA A 98 10.64 33.10 9.28
N GLU A 99 10.56 31.77 9.25
CA GLU A 99 9.28 31.04 9.25
C GLU A 99 8.50 31.27 10.55
N TYR A 100 9.17 31.33 11.69
CA TYR A 100 8.50 31.62 12.94
C TYR A 100 7.85 33.00 12.91
N TYR A 101 8.60 34.04 12.52
CA TYR A 101 8.07 35.42 12.38
C TYR A 101 6.92 35.49 11.37
N ALA A 102 7.10 34.88 10.19
CA ALA A 102 6.09 34.88 9.14
C ALA A 102 4.80 34.13 9.58
N ASN A 103 4.92 33.09 10.42
CA ASN A 103 3.77 32.37 10.98
C ASN A 103 3.06 33.13 12.12
N GLN A 104 3.70 34.15 12.68
CA GLN A 104 3.08 35.05 13.66
C GLN A 104 2.53 36.34 13.03
N GLY A 105 2.63 36.45 11.69
CA GLY A 105 2.09 37.57 10.92
C GLY A 105 3.13 38.61 10.51
N PHE A 106 4.37 38.50 10.92
CA PHE A 106 5.46 39.36 10.49
C PHE A 106 6.07 38.86 9.19
N TYR A 107 5.28 38.92 8.12
CA TYR A 107 5.59 38.26 6.84
C TYR A 107 6.82 38.86 6.15
N ASP A 108 7.12 40.16 6.40
CA ASP A 108 8.20 40.88 5.80
C ASP A 108 9.51 40.84 6.61
N ALA A 109 9.55 40.08 7.70
CA ALA A 109 10.75 39.96 8.52
C ALA A 109 11.95 39.46 7.70
N LYS A 110 13.06 40.22 7.75
CA LYS A 110 14.31 39.85 7.08
C LYS A 110 15.36 39.51 8.09
N ILE A 111 15.95 38.34 7.95
CA ILE A 111 16.98 37.83 8.83
C ILE A 111 18.23 37.55 8.01
N SER A 112 19.38 38.01 8.51
CA SER A 112 20.72 37.67 8.01
C SER A 112 21.51 36.89 9.08
N PHE A 113 22.64 36.33 8.73
CA PHE A 113 23.57 35.77 9.70
C PHE A 113 25.01 36.08 9.36
N ALA A 114 25.82 36.24 10.39
CA ALA A 114 27.26 36.42 10.30
C ALA A 114 27.98 35.41 11.19
N VAL A 115 29.19 35.02 10.80
CA VAL A 115 30.08 34.14 11.57
C VAL A 115 31.25 34.94 12.03
N VAL A 116 31.44 35.05 13.34
CA VAL A 116 32.51 35.78 14.00
C VAL A 116 33.49 34.81 14.60
N GLU A 117 34.76 34.92 14.27
CA GLU A 117 35.80 34.07 14.85
C GLU A 117 36.08 34.46 16.29
N LEU A 118 36.29 33.45 17.17
CA LEU A 118 36.64 33.62 18.58
C LEU A 118 38.07 33.13 18.80
N PRO A 119 39.11 33.95 18.53
CA PRO A 119 40.50 33.55 18.63
C PRO A 119 40.89 33.05 20.07
N GLY A 120 40.29 33.68 21.09
CA GLY A 120 40.54 33.34 22.48
C GLY A 120 39.99 31.97 22.91
N ASN A 121 39.02 31.44 22.21
CA ASN A 121 38.39 30.14 22.47
C ASN A 121 38.88 29.05 21.51
N SER A 122 39.65 29.40 20.46
CA SER A 122 40.28 28.47 19.52
C SER A 122 41.58 27.88 20.09
N ASN A 123 41.86 26.62 19.76
CA ASN A 123 43.08 25.94 20.19
C ASN A 123 43.80 25.28 19.00
N GLU A 124 44.87 24.52 19.26
CA GLU A 124 45.64 23.85 18.21
C GLU A 124 44.89 22.72 17.50
N THR A 125 43.75 22.29 18.04
CA THR A 125 42.98 21.17 17.52
C THR A 125 41.66 21.58 16.86
N GLU A 126 41.13 22.78 17.19
CA GLU A 126 39.84 23.26 16.63
C GLU A 126 39.75 24.80 16.63
N LYS A 127 39.06 25.32 15.63
CA LYS A 127 38.66 26.74 15.56
C LYS A 127 37.25 26.91 16.14
N ARG A 128 37.03 27.99 16.92
CA ARG A 128 35.73 28.30 17.52
C ARG A 128 35.15 29.59 16.94
N VAL A 129 33.84 29.57 16.70
CA VAL A 129 33.13 30.70 16.11
C VAL A 129 31.83 30.98 16.86
N LYS A 130 31.44 32.25 16.84
CA LYS A 130 30.13 32.74 17.26
C LYS A 130 29.28 32.99 16.02
N VAL A 131 28.02 32.55 16.05
CA VAL A 131 27.04 32.83 14.99
C VAL A 131 26.09 33.91 15.48
N VAL A 132 25.96 34.97 14.74
CA VAL A 132 25.03 36.08 15.04
C VAL A 132 23.95 36.12 13.98
N TYR A 133 22.71 35.89 14.37
CA TYR A 133 21.54 36.13 13.52
C TYR A 133 21.02 37.55 13.77
N THR A 134 20.91 38.36 12.71
CA THR A 134 20.44 39.73 12.80
C THR A 134 19.09 39.87 12.11
N LEU A 135 18.12 40.41 12.82
CA LEU A 135 16.85 40.83 12.23
C LEU A 135 17.06 42.24 11.65
N ASP A 136 17.30 42.31 10.34
CA ASP A 136 17.51 43.57 9.63
C ASP A 136 16.23 44.42 9.56
N ASN A 137 15.07 43.74 9.53
CA ASN A 137 13.75 44.38 9.57
C ASN A 137 12.74 43.36 10.19
N GLU A 138 12.13 43.72 11.31
CA GLU A 138 11.08 42.90 11.95
C GLU A 138 9.72 43.12 11.26
N GLY A 139 9.43 44.31 10.77
CA GLY A 139 8.20 44.65 10.06
C GLY A 139 6.97 44.82 10.96
N LYS A 140 5.81 45.03 10.35
CA LYS A 140 4.49 45.11 10.98
C LYS A 140 3.70 43.82 10.72
N LYS A 141 2.69 43.53 11.53
CA LYS A 141 1.75 42.42 11.25
C LYS A 141 1.00 42.70 9.94
N VAL A 142 0.86 41.66 9.14
CA VAL A 142 0.21 41.72 7.82
C VAL A 142 -1.13 40.99 7.88
N PHE A 143 -2.19 41.65 7.40
CA PHE A 143 -3.56 41.15 7.34
C PHE A 143 -3.99 40.99 5.89
N ILE A 144 -4.81 39.95 5.61
CA ILE A 144 -5.37 39.71 4.28
C ILE A 144 -6.59 40.61 4.08
N ASN A 145 -6.52 41.49 3.09
CA ASN A 145 -7.64 42.33 2.69
C ASN A 145 -8.66 41.54 1.85
N ARG A 146 -8.21 41.03 0.71
CA ARG A 146 -9.03 40.19 -0.19
C ARG A 146 -8.18 39.12 -0.88
N ILE A 147 -8.86 38.09 -1.42
CA ILE A 147 -8.21 37.01 -2.17
C ILE A 147 -8.76 37.07 -3.60
N LEU A 148 -7.87 37.12 -4.57
CA LEU A 148 -8.18 37.15 -6.00
C LEU A 148 -7.63 35.85 -6.63
N VAL A 149 -8.42 35.24 -7.50
CA VAL A 149 -8.01 34.05 -8.26
C VAL A 149 -7.76 34.48 -9.71
N ASN A 150 -6.70 33.96 -10.30
CA ASN A 150 -6.32 34.25 -11.68
C ASN A 150 -5.76 32.99 -12.38
N GLY A 151 -6.04 32.85 -13.69
CA GLY A 151 -5.51 31.81 -14.54
C GLY A 151 -6.31 30.49 -14.52
N ASN A 152 -7.46 30.44 -13.86
CA ASN A 152 -8.39 29.33 -13.94
C ASN A 152 -9.32 29.47 -15.14
N GLU A 153 -9.42 28.44 -15.96
CA GLU A 153 -10.30 28.39 -17.16
C GLU A 153 -11.50 27.45 -16.92
N ALA A 154 -11.23 26.21 -16.54
CA ALA A 154 -12.24 25.18 -16.31
C ALA A 154 -12.65 25.05 -14.84
N THR A 155 -11.81 25.50 -13.90
CA THR A 155 -12.06 25.39 -12.47
C THR A 155 -12.76 26.65 -11.95
N LYS A 156 -13.80 26.51 -11.17
CA LYS A 156 -14.52 27.62 -10.57
C LYS A 156 -13.71 28.29 -9.46
N ASP A 157 -13.74 29.62 -9.39
CA ASP A 157 -13.11 30.38 -8.29
C ASP A 157 -13.54 29.87 -6.92
N SER A 158 -14.85 29.58 -6.76
CA SER A 158 -15.40 29.07 -5.51
C SER A 158 -14.80 27.73 -5.08
N ALA A 159 -14.37 26.88 -6.02
CA ALA A 159 -13.72 25.62 -5.73
C ALA A 159 -12.28 25.84 -5.26
N ILE A 160 -11.56 26.78 -5.89
CA ILE A 160 -10.20 27.16 -5.50
C ILE A 160 -10.22 27.80 -4.11
N LEU A 161 -11.13 28.79 -3.89
CA LEU A 161 -11.27 29.47 -2.60
C LEU A 161 -11.66 28.53 -1.45
N LYS A 162 -12.42 27.46 -1.72
CA LYS A 162 -12.71 26.40 -0.72
C LYS A 162 -11.49 25.51 -0.45
N ALA A 163 -10.60 25.37 -1.42
CA ALA A 163 -9.42 24.50 -1.31
C ALA A 163 -8.29 25.14 -0.50
N ILE A 164 -8.17 26.46 -0.50
CA ILE A 164 -7.14 27.20 0.23
C ILE A 164 -7.52 27.40 1.70
N THR A 165 -6.49 27.64 2.53
CA THR A 165 -6.66 27.88 3.97
C THR A 165 -6.75 29.35 4.32
N LEU A 166 -6.29 30.23 3.43
CA LEU A 166 -6.34 31.67 3.55
C LEU A 166 -7.78 32.19 3.64
N ARG A 167 -8.01 33.21 4.46
CA ARG A 167 -9.32 33.88 4.61
C ARG A 167 -9.12 35.39 4.66
N PRO A 168 -10.04 36.17 4.08
CA PRO A 168 -10.07 37.61 4.30
C PRO A 168 -10.11 37.99 5.79
N ASP A 169 -9.62 39.15 6.14
CA ASP A 169 -9.56 39.71 7.50
C ASP A 169 -8.74 38.87 8.51
N SER A 170 -8.01 37.85 8.05
CA SER A 170 -7.12 37.07 8.90
C SER A 170 -5.67 37.50 8.78
N ILE A 171 -4.85 37.15 9.76
CA ILE A 171 -3.39 37.38 9.72
C ILE A 171 -2.80 36.52 8.59
N LEU A 172 -1.96 37.13 7.76
CA LEU A 172 -1.22 36.41 6.73
C LEU A 172 -0.08 35.63 7.37
N ARG A 173 -0.13 34.30 7.23
CA ARG A 173 0.89 33.38 7.75
C ARG A 173 1.52 32.57 6.61
N SER A 174 2.82 32.38 6.67
CA SER A 174 3.55 31.60 5.69
C SER A 174 3.04 30.15 5.59
N VAL A 175 2.69 29.54 6.73
CA VAL A 175 2.11 28.19 6.77
C VAL A 175 0.76 28.11 6.03
N ASP A 176 -0.06 29.16 6.05
CA ASP A 176 -1.35 29.16 5.34
C ASP A 176 -1.16 29.33 3.83
N ILE A 177 -0.15 30.08 3.38
CA ILE A 177 0.24 30.17 1.97
C ILE A 177 0.72 28.80 1.50
N PHE A 178 1.70 28.20 2.18
CA PHE A 178 2.25 26.91 1.84
C PHE A 178 1.18 25.80 1.84
N SER A 179 0.31 25.79 2.86
CA SER A 179 -0.80 24.83 2.95
C SER A 179 -1.79 24.99 1.79
N SER A 180 -2.07 26.25 1.39
CA SER A 180 -2.97 26.55 0.28
C SER A 180 -2.39 26.07 -1.06
N GLU A 181 -1.10 26.33 -1.30
CA GLU A 181 -0.39 25.82 -2.48
C GLU A 181 -0.39 24.28 -2.51
N GLN A 182 -0.03 23.64 -1.40
CA GLN A 182 -0.04 22.17 -1.30
C GLN A 182 -1.43 21.57 -1.52
N ASN A 183 -2.48 22.21 -0.98
CA ASN A 183 -3.85 21.75 -1.18
C ASN A 183 -4.31 21.86 -2.64
N LEU A 184 -3.85 22.88 -3.36
CA LEU A 184 -4.16 23.04 -4.77
C LEU A 184 -3.34 22.09 -5.64
N TYR A 185 -2.04 21.91 -5.38
CA TYR A 185 -1.22 20.90 -6.06
C TYR A 185 -1.75 19.47 -5.83
N ALA A 186 -2.20 19.14 -4.63
CA ALA A 186 -2.76 17.83 -4.30
C ALA A 186 -4.08 17.50 -5.04
N THR A 187 -4.62 18.43 -5.83
CA THR A 187 -5.78 18.16 -6.69
C THR A 187 -5.43 17.49 -8.01
N ASP A 188 -4.15 17.51 -8.41
CA ASP A 188 -3.66 17.08 -9.73
C ASP A 188 -4.32 17.82 -10.91
N VAL A 189 -4.88 19.01 -10.66
CA VAL A 189 -5.54 19.86 -11.67
C VAL A 189 -4.63 20.99 -12.13
N PHE A 190 -3.68 21.41 -11.28
CA PHE A 190 -2.83 22.55 -11.53
C PHE A 190 -1.37 22.15 -11.73
N ARG A 191 -0.78 22.59 -12.84
CA ARG A 191 0.66 22.43 -13.14
C ARG A 191 1.51 23.40 -12.33
N ARG A 192 1.01 24.61 -12.13
CA ARG A 192 1.67 25.66 -11.35
C ARG A 192 0.64 26.35 -10.46
N VAL A 193 1.03 26.57 -9.22
CA VAL A 193 0.29 27.39 -8.26
C VAL A 193 1.29 28.33 -7.61
N THR A 194 1.00 29.61 -7.61
CA THR A 194 1.77 30.62 -6.89
C THR A 194 0.80 31.53 -6.15
N ILE A 195 1.10 31.79 -4.88
CA ILE A 195 0.30 32.67 -4.02
C ILE A 195 1.15 33.88 -3.67
N GLU A 196 0.80 35.04 -4.20
CA GLU A 196 1.56 36.29 -4.10
C GLU A 196 0.82 37.32 -3.27
N PRO A 197 1.33 37.69 -2.08
CA PRO A 197 0.82 38.82 -1.34
C PRO A 197 1.25 40.14 -2.04
N LYS A 198 0.30 41.07 -2.28
CA LYS A 198 0.57 42.39 -2.78
C LYS A 198 0.09 43.45 -1.80
N PRO A 199 0.92 44.46 -1.47
CA PRO A 199 0.51 45.55 -0.58
C PRO A 199 -0.78 46.24 -1.07
N ALA A 200 -1.74 46.40 -0.16
CA ALA A 200 -3.03 47.04 -0.44
C ALA A 200 -3.29 48.30 0.42
N GLY A 201 -2.44 48.56 1.41
CA GLY A 201 -2.56 49.70 2.31
C GLY A 201 -2.16 49.39 3.75
N GLU A 202 -2.46 50.26 4.65
CA GLU A 202 -2.25 50.12 6.08
C GLU A 202 -3.52 50.55 6.84
N ASN A 203 -3.77 49.97 8.01
CA ASN A 203 -4.77 50.38 8.99
C ASN A 203 -4.16 50.41 10.40
N ASP A 204 -4.95 50.77 11.41
CA ASP A 204 -4.49 50.82 12.81
C ASP A 204 -3.97 49.50 13.34
N ALA A 205 -4.44 48.35 12.80
CA ALA A 205 -4.04 47.00 13.21
C ALA A 205 -2.74 46.52 12.56
N GLY A 206 -2.36 47.10 11.39
CA GLY A 206 -1.16 46.72 10.66
C GLY A 206 -1.26 46.95 9.17
N ARG A 207 -0.42 46.23 8.40
CA ARG A 207 -0.40 46.35 6.94
C ARG A 207 -1.47 45.43 6.31
N LEU A 208 -2.21 45.99 5.34
CA LEU A 208 -3.16 45.24 4.54
C LEU A 208 -2.51 44.72 3.24
N THR A 209 -2.92 43.53 2.85
CA THR A 209 -2.37 42.86 1.65
C THR A 209 -3.48 42.17 0.88
N ASP A 210 -3.49 42.37 -0.44
CA ASP A 210 -4.26 41.54 -1.37
C ASP A 210 -3.49 40.26 -1.68
N VAL A 211 -4.13 39.10 -1.61
CA VAL A 211 -3.51 37.81 -1.94
C VAL A 211 -3.99 37.37 -3.33
N ILE A 212 -3.05 37.23 -4.27
CA ILE A 212 -3.33 36.78 -5.61
C ILE A 212 -2.95 35.32 -5.71
N VAL A 213 -3.93 34.48 -6.00
CA VAL A 213 -3.77 33.01 -6.24
C VAL A 213 -3.70 32.82 -7.76
N ASN A 214 -2.48 32.76 -8.30
CA ASN A 214 -2.26 32.43 -9.71
C ASN A 214 -2.19 30.93 -9.89
N VAL A 215 -3.01 30.40 -10.77
CA VAL A 215 -3.04 28.98 -11.11
C VAL A 215 -2.83 28.79 -12.61
N GLU A 216 -2.19 27.68 -12.97
CA GLU A 216 -2.04 27.24 -14.35
C GLU A 216 -2.60 25.80 -14.43
N GLU A 217 -3.71 25.62 -15.13
CA GLU A 217 -4.37 24.33 -15.24
C GLU A 217 -3.61 23.37 -16.14
N GLN A 218 -3.70 22.09 -15.84
CA GLN A 218 -3.24 21.00 -16.71
C GLN A 218 -4.40 20.08 -17.07
N ALA A 219 -4.21 19.19 -18.04
CA ALA A 219 -5.23 18.22 -18.42
C ALA A 219 -5.59 17.35 -17.19
N PRO A 220 -6.82 17.46 -16.64
CA PRO A 220 -7.19 16.80 -15.38
C PRO A 220 -7.55 15.33 -15.58
N ARG A 221 -6.84 14.61 -16.45
CA ARG A 221 -7.15 13.24 -16.84
C ARG A 221 -5.93 12.35 -16.66
N LEU A 222 -6.14 11.18 -16.07
CA LEU A 222 -5.13 10.13 -15.94
C LEU A 222 -5.71 8.83 -16.50
N ILE A 223 -4.96 8.16 -17.36
CA ILE A 223 -5.29 6.83 -17.86
C ILE A 223 -4.13 5.92 -17.49
N GLN A 224 -4.44 4.87 -16.74
CA GLN A 224 -3.49 3.82 -16.38
C GLN A 224 -4.01 2.50 -16.94
N TYR A 225 -3.14 1.71 -17.54
CA TYR A 225 -3.47 0.39 -18.02
C TYR A 225 -2.33 -0.57 -17.72
N GLY A 226 -2.64 -1.85 -17.69
CA GLY A 226 -1.65 -2.87 -17.42
C GLY A 226 -2.23 -4.25 -17.55
N GLY A 227 -1.40 -5.25 -17.30
CA GLY A 227 -1.82 -6.63 -17.35
C GLY A 227 -0.79 -7.56 -16.73
N GLY A 228 -1.19 -8.83 -16.65
CA GLY A 228 -0.33 -9.85 -16.08
C GLY A 228 -0.88 -11.25 -16.30
N PHE A 229 -0.15 -12.21 -15.77
CA PHE A 229 -0.52 -13.62 -15.75
C PHE A 229 -0.12 -14.23 -14.42
N SER A 230 -0.97 -15.09 -13.88
CA SER A 230 -0.62 -15.96 -12.76
C SER A 230 -1.29 -17.32 -12.91
N THR A 231 -0.74 -18.34 -12.24
CA THR A 231 -1.39 -19.65 -12.14
C THR A 231 -2.71 -19.60 -11.40
N ASP A 232 -2.86 -18.60 -10.52
CA ASP A 232 -4.04 -18.45 -9.66
C ASP A 232 -5.22 -17.80 -10.41
N GLU A 233 -4.95 -16.77 -11.24
CA GLU A 233 -5.98 -15.96 -11.88
C GLU A 233 -6.08 -16.15 -13.40
N GLY A 234 -5.05 -16.74 -14.01
CA GLY A 234 -4.89 -16.76 -15.46
C GLY A 234 -4.43 -15.39 -16.01
N PRO A 235 -4.56 -15.15 -17.33
CA PRO A 235 -4.26 -13.86 -17.93
C PRO A 235 -5.31 -12.81 -17.52
N PHE A 236 -4.85 -11.58 -17.27
CA PHE A 236 -5.72 -10.44 -16.98
C PHE A 236 -5.16 -9.14 -17.52
N GLY A 237 -6.06 -8.19 -17.78
CA GLY A 237 -5.73 -6.81 -18.09
C GLY A 237 -6.63 -5.86 -17.30
N PHE A 238 -6.17 -4.63 -17.09
CA PHE A 238 -6.97 -3.60 -16.43
C PHE A 238 -6.76 -2.22 -17.08
N MET A 239 -7.72 -1.36 -16.89
CA MET A 239 -7.69 0.06 -17.26
C MET A 239 -8.36 0.86 -16.16
N ASP A 240 -7.69 1.93 -15.69
CA ASP A 240 -8.19 2.90 -14.72
C ASP A 240 -8.16 4.28 -15.39
N ILE A 241 -9.30 4.91 -15.50
CA ILE A 241 -9.47 6.25 -16.07
C ILE A 241 -9.94 7.17 -14.96
N ARG A 242 -9.25 8.29 -14.76
CA ARG A 242 -9.61 9.30 -13.75
C ARG A 242 -9.72 10.68 -14.35
N HIS A 243 -10.65 11.44 -13.81
CA HIS A 243 -10.82 12.86 -14.05
C HIS A 243 -10.79 13.59 -12.71
N PHE A 244 -9.86 14.55 -12.53
CA PHE A 244 -9.62 15.20 -11.25
C PHE A 244 -10.43 16.47 -11.01
N ASN A 245 -11.17 16.95 -12.01
CA ASN A 245 -11.92 18.20 -11.93
C ASN A 245 -13.35 18.06 -12.55
N LEU A 246 -14.18 17.23 -11.96
CA LEU A 246 -15.56 17.10 -12.41
C LEU A 246 -16.34 18.40 -12.15
N PHE A 247 -17.00 18.89 -13.19
CA PHE A 247 -17.87 20.10 -13.15
C PHE A 247 -17.13 21.39 -12.70
N GLY A 248 -15.80 21.40 -12.77
CA GLY A 248 -14.98 22.54 -12.28
C GLY A 248 -14.95 22.70 -10.75
N ASN A 249 -15.37 21.69 -9.99
CA ASN A 249 -15.48 21.75 -8.53
C ASN A 249 -14.35 21.02 -7.80
N LEU A 250 -13.31 20.58 -8.52
CA LEU A 250 -12.20 19.78 -7.97
C LEU A 250 -12.69 18.45 -7.33
N TYR A 251 -13.85 17.95 -7.77
CA TYR A 251 -14.29 16.59 -7.50
C TYR A 251 -13.61 15.64 -8.46
N GLN A 252 -13.35 14.42 -7.99
CA GLN A 252 -12.74 13.40 -8.83
C GLN A 252 -13.77 12.36 -9.23
N GLY A 253 -13.66 11.87 -10.46
CA GLY A 253 -14.42 10.73 -10.95
C GLY A 253 -13.48 9.71 -11.55
N GLY A 254 -13.78 8.44 -11.35
CA GLY A 254 -12.99 7.34 -11.87
C GLY A 254 -13.83 6.25 -12.49
N ALA A 255 -13.29 5.56 -13.49
CA ALA A 255 -13.82 4.32 -14.02
C ALA A 255 -12.69 3.30 -14.08
N ARG A 256 -12.88 2.16 -13.43
CA ARG A 256 -11.95 1.05 -13.44
C ARG A 256 -12.56 -0.15 -14.10
N LEU A 257 -11.85 -0.71 -15.07
CA LEU A 257 -12.21 -1.93 -15.76
C LEU A 257 -11.12 -2.98 -15.53
N ARG A 258 -11.52 -4.22 -15.26
CA ARG A 258 -10.62 -5.36 -15.21
C ARG A 258 -11.25 -6.48 -16.02
N PHE A 259 -10.45 -7.05 -16.90
CA PHE A 259 -10.82 -8.18 -17.75
C PHE A 259 -9.82 -9.31 -17.47
N GLY A 260 -10.33 -10.39 -16.96
CA GLY A 260 -9.54 -11.61 -16.70
C GLY A 260 -10.34 -12.85 -17.05
N GLN A 261 -9.64 -13.95 -17.19
CA GLN A 261 -10.27 -15.23 -17.49
C GLN A 261 -11.28 -15.64 -16.41
N ARG A 262 -10.97 -15.32 -15.15
CA ARG A 262 -11.80 -15.69 -13.99
C ARG A 262 -12.66 -14.56 -13.48
N GLN A 263 -12.20 -13.35 -13.56
CA GLN A 263 -12.85 -12.19 -12.96
C GLN A 263 -12.98 -11.06 -13.96
N GLN A 264 -14.16 -10.49 -14.03
CA GLN A 264 -14.45 -9.25 -14.75
C GLN A 264 -14.99 -8.23 -13.75
N LEU A 265 -14.49 -7.01 -13.77
CA LEU A 265 -14.90 -5.93 -12.88
C LEU A 265 -15.12 -4.66 -13.69
N ALA A 266 -16.23 -4.00 -13.45
CA ALA A 266 -16.48 -2.62 -13.85
C ALA A 266 -16.83 -1.82 -12.59
N GLN A 267 -16.13 -0.72 -12.35
CA GLN A 267 -16.31 0.14 -11.18
C GLN A 267 -16.31 1.59 -11.60
N ILE A 268 -17.19 2.38 -11.03
CA ILE A 268 -17.19 3.84 -11.14
C ILE A 268 -17.09 4.43 -9.74
N ASP A 269 -16.31 5.51 -9.61
CA ASP A 269 -16.07 6.21 -8.36
C ASP A 269 -16.36 7.70 -8.52
N PHE A 270 -16.96 8.29 -7.50
CA PHE A 270 -17.06 9.72 -7.30
C PHE A 270 -16.42 10.08 -5.97
N ILE A 271 -15.47 11.01 -5.97
CA ILE A 271 -14.70 11.40 -4.79
C ILE A 271 -14.82 12.90 -4.55
N ASN A 272 -15.28 13.26 -3.37
CA ASN A 272 -15.09 14.60 -2.83
C ASN A 272 -13.86 14.57 -1.90
N PRO A 273 -12.70 15.05 -2.35
CA PRO A 273 -11.45 14.93 -1.59
C PRO A 273 -11.40 15.82 -0.34
N ARG A 274 -12.34 16.76 -0.22
CA ARG A 274 -12.40 17.75 0.88
C ARG A 274 -13.76 17.75 1.59
N PHE A 275 -14.29 16.57 1.87
CA PHE A 275 -15.62 16.42 2.48
C PHE A 275 -15.65 16.94 3.92
N LEU A 276 -14.69 16.53 4.76
CA LEU A 276 -14.59 16.94 6.17
C LEU A 276 -13.19 17.44 6.49
N ARG A 277 -13.11 18.41 7.40
CA ARG A 277 -11.84 18.89 7.93
C ARG A 277 -11.31 17.90 8.97
N ASP A 278 -10.14 17.33 8.74
CA ASP A 278 -9.50 16.30 9.59
C ASP A 278 -8.45 16.88 10.57
N GLY A 279 -8.57 18.16 10.92
CA GLY A 279 -7.66 18.83 11.85
C GLY A 279 -6.44 19.45 11.16
N LYS A 280 -5.42 19.79 11.97
CA LYS A 280 -4.15 20.35 11.51
C LYS A 280 -3.02 19.38 11.87
N ASN A 281 -1.98 19.32 11.03
CA ASN A 281 -0.75 18.64 11.40
C ASN A 281 0.08 19.50 12.40
N LYS A 282 1.27 19.02 12.80
CA LYS A 282 2.16 19.76 13.71
C LYS A 282 2.64 21.10 13.12
N ASP A 283 2.70 21.18 11.81
CA ASP A 283 3.15 22.36 11.06
C ASP A 283 1.98 23.32 10.76
N GLY A 284 0.78 23.05 11.33
CA GLY A 284 -0.40 23.88 11.15
C GLY A 284 -1.16 23.64 9.84
N ILE A 285 -0.74 22.71 8.98
CA ILE A 285 -1.37 22.41 7.70
C ILE A 285 -2.71 21.70 7.94
N ILE A 286 -3.77 22.21 7.32
CA ILE A 286 -5.12 21.62 7.41
C ILE A 286 -5.19 20.36 6.55
N ARG A 287 -5.71 19.29 7.14
CA ARG A 287 -6.00 18.04 6.45
C ARG A 287 -7.50 17.89 6.23
N PHE A 288 -7.84 17.18 5.18
CA PHE A 288 -9.21 16.86 4.83
C PHE A 288 -9.42 15.34 4.76
N ALA A 289 -10.60 14.90 5.17
CA ALA A 289 -11.08 13.55 4.98
C ALA A 289 -11.90 13.49 3.69
N PRO A 290 -11.58 12.62 2.73
CA PRO A 290 -12.36 12.45 1.52
C PRO A 290 -13.67 11.69 1.81
N LEU A 291 -14.67 11.87 0.94
CA LEU A 291 -15.83 11.01 0.83
C LEU A 291 -15.86 10.42 -0.58
N THR A 292 -15.85 9.10 -0.65
CA THR A 292 -15.87 8.33 -1.90
C THR A 292 -17.18 7.58 -1.99
N PHE A 293 -17.90 7.75 -3.09
CA PHE A 293 -19.00 6.88 -3.48
C PHE A 293 -18.52 5.98 -4.61
N SER A 294 -18.77 4.68 -4.48
CA SER A 294 -18.41 3.72 -5.51
C SER A 294 -19.59 2.84 -5.87
N ALA A 295 -19.73 2.55 -7.16
CA ALA A 295 -20.62 1.52 -7.67
C ALA A 295 -19.80 0.55 -8.50
N SER A 296 -19.90 -0.75 -8.22
CA SER A 296 -19.17 -1.76 -8.98
C SER A 296 -20.05 -2.96 -9.32
N TYR A 297 -19.75 -3.54 -10.47
CA TYR A 297 -20.28 -4.82 -10.92
C TYR A 297 -19.13 -5.76 -11.20
N GLN A 298 -19.12 -6.89 -10.51
CA GLN A 298 -18.15 -7.95 -10.65
C GLN A 298 -18.83 -9.21 -11.10
N ARG A 299 -18.27 -9.84 -12.12
CA ARG A 299 -18.66 -11.18 -12.58
C ARG A 299 -17.47 -12.10 -12.43
N ASP A 300 -17.63 -13.11 -11.59
CA ASP A 300 -16.71 -14.22 -11.51
C ASP A 300 -17.26 -15.35 -12.39
N SER A 301 -16.57 -15.62 -13.50
CA SER A 301 -16.94 -16.69 -14.46
C SER A 301 -16.77 -18.08 -13.86
N THR A 302 -16.29 -18.10 -12.66
CA THR A 302 -16.06 -19.28 -11.90
C THR A 302 -16.76 -19.09 -10.55
N VAL A 303 -17.74 -19.88 -10.25
CA VAL A 303 -17.96 -20.36 -8.92
C VAL A 303 -16.65 -21.09 -8.54
N THR A 304 -15.56 -20.62 -9.00
CA THR A 304 -14.23 -21.18 -9.24
C THR A 304 -13.40 -21.32 -8.04
N ARG A 305 -13.87 -20.84 -6.90
CA ARG A 305 -13.26 -21.25 -5.64
C ARG A 305 -13.34 -22.76 -5.43
N PHE A 306 -14.14 -23.44 -6.27
CA PHE A 306 -14.29 -24.90 -6.29
C PHE A 306 -13.64 -25.55 -7.51
N PHE A 307 -13.09 -24.78 -8.46
CA PHE A 307 -12.51 -25.29 -9.68
C PHE A 307 -10.99 -25.08 -9.67
N ARG A 308 -10.28 -25.99 -10.30
CA ARG A 308 -8.83 -25.98 -10.42
C ARG A 308 -8.29 -24.76 -11.18
N SER A 309 -6.99 -24.58 -11.08
CA SER A 309 -6.25 -23.55 -11.80
C SER A 309 -6.53 -23.59 -13.30
N ALA A 310 -6.42 -22.44 -13.97
CA ALA A 310 -6.65 -22.31 -15.41
C ALA A 310 -5.74 -23.23 -16.26
N LEU A 311 -4.64 -23.74 -15.70
CA LEU A 311 -3.69 -24.62 -16.35
C LEU A 311 -3.99 -26.12 -16.10
N ASP A 312 -4.89 -26.44 -15.19
CA ASP A 312 -5.19 -27.83 -14.87
C ASP A 312 -6.29 -28.38 -15.79
N ARG A 313 -5.88 -29.22 -16.73
CA ARG A 313 -6.74 -29.95 -17.66
C ARG A 313 -7.14 -31.34 -17.14
N GLY A 314 -6.88 -31.66 -15.88
CA GLY A 314 -7.17 -32.98 -15.32
C GLY A 314 -8.67 -33.26 -15.10
N THR A 315 -9.02 -34.52 -15.00
CA THR A 315 -10.37 -35.11 -14.91
C THR A 315 -11.30 -34.60 -13.80
N MET A 316 -10.82 -33.75 -12.89
CA MET A 316 -11.66 -33.18 -11.83
C MET A 316 -12.35 -31.85 -12.22
N GLY A 317 -12.25 -31.42 -13.46
CA GLY A 317 -12.99 -30.26 -14.00
C GLY A 317 -14.48 -30.48 -14.17
N ILE A 318 -14.99 -31.69 -13.95
CA ILE A 318 -16.41 -32.02 -14.15
C ILE A 318 -17.14 -31.94 -12.80
N VAL A 319 -17.22 -30.77 -12.24
CA VAL A 319 -18.22 -30.41 -11.24
C VAL A 319 -19.53 -30.01 -11.95
N GLN A 320 -19.55 -30.12 -13.27
CA GLN A 320 -20.63 -29.65 -14.13
C GLN A 320 -21.14 -30.80 -15.03
N ARG A 321 -22.45 -30.96 -15.14
CA ARG A 321 -23.07 -31.84 -16.12
C ARG A 321 -23.01 -31.17 -17.48
N VAL A 322 -22.65 -31.91 -18.51
CA VAL A 322 -22.61 -31.44 -19.90
C VAL A 322 -23.34 -32.41 -20.82
N ASP A 323 -23.89 -31.92 -21.91
CA ASP A 323 -24.46 -32.74 -23.01
C ASP A 323 -23.36 -33.30 -23.93
N GLU A 324 -23.76 -33.99 -25.01
CA GLU A 324 -22.84 -34.56 -26.00
C GLU A 324 -21.99 -33.50 -26.72
N ASP A 325 -22.54 -32.28 -26.83
CA ASP A 325 -21.85 -31.13 -27.45
C ASP A 325 -20.97 -30.36 -26.45
N GLY A 326 -20.91 -30.77 -25.18
CA GLY A 326 -20.14 -30.08 -24.13
C GLY A 326 -20.86 -28.87 -23.51
N ASN A 327 -22.16 -28.68 -23.78
CA ASN A 327 -22.94 -27.58 -23.18
C ASN A 327 -23.39 -27.95 -21.77
N PRO A 328 -23.40 -26.99 -20.82
CA PRO A 328 -23.95 -27.24 -19.50
C PRO A 328 -25.42 -27.66 -19.51
N VAL A 329 -25.77 -28.72 -18.79
CA VAL A 329 -27.14 -29.21 -18.66
C VAL A 329 -27.52 -29.42 -17.20
N ASP A 330 -28.79 -29.31 -16.86
CA ASP A 330 -29.33 -29.63 -15.55
C ASP A 330 -29.51 -31.15 -15.35
N ILE A 331 -30.16 -31.55 -14.25
CA ILE A 331 -30.44 -32.96 -13.93
C ILE A 331 -31.40 -33.63 -14.93
N PHE A 332 -32.16 -32.83 -15.69
CA PHE A 332 -33.13 -33.33 -16.66
C PHE A 332 -32.58 -33.33 -18.10
N GLY A 333 -31.32 -32.84 -18.28
CA GLY A 333 -30.68 -32.72 -19.58
C GLY A 333 -31.02 -31.43 -20.31
N GLU A 334 -31.72 -30.46 -19.69
CA GLU A 334 -32.00 -29.18 -20.28
C GLU A 334 -30.76 -28.27 -20.30
N LYS A 335 -30.51 -27.58 -21.41
CA LYS A 335 -29.35 -26.69 -21.57
C LYS A 335 -29.42 -25.52 -20.58
N THR A 336 -28.39 -25.34 -19.82
CA THR A 336 -28.19 -24.20 -18.92
C THR A 336 -27.07 -23.31 -19.43
N GLY A 337 -26.97 -22.06 -18.93
CA GLY A 337 -25.81 -21.22 -19.17
C GLY A 337 -24.61 -21.62 -18.30
N ALA A 338 -23.44 -21.06 -18.59
CA ALA A 338 -22.27 -21.25 -17.73
C ALA A 338 -22.51 -20.69 -16.31
N PRO A 339 -22.14 -21.40 -15.25
CA PRO A 339 -22.29 -20.93 -13.89
C PRO A 339 -21.49 -19.63 -13.64
N THR A 340 -22.10 -18.66 -13.01
CA THR A 340 -21.42 -17.39 -12.67
C THR A 340 -21.85 -16.87 -11.30
N LEU A 341 -20.93 -16.21 -10.63
CA LEU A 341 -21.19 -15.42 -9.44
C LEU A 341 -21.12 -13.94 -9.82
N ASN A 342 -22.25 -13.24 -9.73
CA ASN A 342 -22.34 -11.83 -10.01
C ASN A 342 -22.51 -11.06 -8.70
N ARG A 343 -21.76 -9.98 -8.56
CA ARG A 343 -21.77 -9.11 -7.38
C ARG A 343 -21.97 -7.66 -7.82
N PHE A 344 -23.04 -7.06 -7.35
CA PHE A 344 -23.26 -5.63 -7.45
C PHE A 344 -22.99 -4.99 -6.11
N THR A 345 -22.12 -3.97 -6.07
CA THR A 345 -21.73 -3.30 -4.81
C THR A 345 -21.96 -1.80 -4.93
N LEU A 346 -22.61 -1.22 -3.92
CA LEU A 346 -22.66 0.22 -3.68
C LEU A 346 -21.94 0.49 -2.36
N SER A 347 -21.05 1.47 -2.33
CA SER A 347 -20.36 1.85 -1.11
C SER A 347 -20.19 3.36 -0.96
N ALA A 348 -20.17 3.80 0.28
CA ALA A 348 -19.78 5.14 0.68
C ALA A 348 -18.66 5.01 1.72
N GLU A 349 -17.49 5.60 1.44
CA GLU A 349 -16.30 5.46 2.28
C GLU A 349 -15.70 6.82 2.60
N THR A 350 -15.28 6.98 3.84
CA THR A 350 -14.45 8.11 4.28
C THR A 350 -13.19 7.60 4.97
N SER A 351 -12.16 8.42 5.00
CA SER A 351 -10.91 8.05 5.67
C SER A 351 -10.37 9.18 6.52
N ARG A 352 -9.62 8.80 7.56
CA ARG A 352 -8.96 9.73 8.46
C ARG A 352 -7.50 9.34 8.67
N THR A 353 -6.59 10.30 8.51
CA THR A 353 -5.18 10.10 8.81
C THR A 353 -4.94 10.18 10.31
N ILE A 354 -4.57 9.05 10.93
CA ILE A 354 -4.25 8.97 12.36
C ILE A 354 -2.84 9.51 12.64
N SER A 355 -1.87 9.12 11.79
CA SER A 355 -0.47 9.55 11.95
C SER A 355 0.20 9.68 10.59
N THR A 356 0.74 10.85 10.30
CA THR A 356 1.55 11.09 9.09
C THR A 356 2.91 10.44 9.20
N LYS A 357 3.55 10.48 10.39
CA LYS A 357 4.86 9.87 10.64
C LYS A 357 4.84 8.35 10.39
N ASN A 358 3.80 7.67 10.87
CA ASN A 358 3.65 6.22 10.73
C ASN A 358 2.76 5.83 9.56
N ARG A 359 2.34 6.78 8.73
CA ARG A 359 1.42 6.57 7.60
C ARG A 359 0.23 5.69 8.00
N SER A 360 -0.42 6.08 9.11
CA SER A 360 -1.57 5.35 9.64
C SER A 360 -2.85 6.02 9.22
N ILE A 361 -3.74 5.26 8.58
CA ILE A 361 -5.01 5.74 8.05
C ILE A 361 -6.11 4.82 8.55
N PHE A 362 -7.22 5.39 8.97
CA PHE A 362 -8.45 4.69 9.33
C PHE A 362 -9.51 4.98 8.27
N PHE A 363 -10.22 3.95 7.82
CA PHE A 363 -11.31 4.02 6.86
C PHE A 363 -12.59 3.56 7.55
N ALA A 364 -13.68 4.26 7.26
CA ALA A 364 -15.03 3.86 7.63
C ALA A 364 -15.90 3.80 6.36
N ARG A 365 -16.56 2.68 6.14
CA ARG A 365 -17.32 2.39 4.92
C ARG A 365 -18.69 1.84 5.27
N TYR A 366 -19.72 2.36 4.61
CA TYR A 366 -20.98 1.66 4.44
C TYR A 366 -20.94 0.89 3.13
N ARG A 367 -21.47 -0.34 3.13
CA ARG A 367 -21.46 -1.23 1.97
C ARG A 367 -22.83 -1.90 1.83
N PHE A 368 -23.36 -1.85 0.61
CA PHE A 368 -24.49 -2.65 0.18
C PHE A 368 -24.05 -3.54 -0.98
N GLU A 369 -24.29 -4.84 -0.89
CA GLU A 369 -23.96 -5.80 -1.93
C GLU A 369 -25.17 -6.72 -2.22
N ASP A 370 -25.43 -6.96 -3.49
CA ASP A 370 -26.32 -8.01 -4.00
C ASP A 370 -25.45 -9.04 -4.74
N VAL A 371 -25.34 -10.22 -4.15
CA VAL A 371 -24.54 -11.33 -4.68
C VAL A 371 -25.50 -12.40 -5.18
N ARG A 372 -25.34 -12.81 -6.45
CA ARG A 372 -26.18 -13.81 -7.09
C ARG A 372 -25.36 -14.85 -7.81
N LEU A 373 -25.72 -16.09 -7.58
CA LEU A 373 -25.26 -17.25 -8.34
C LEU A 373 -26.26 -17.52 -9.47
N TYR A 374 -25.77 -17.63 -10.68
CA TYR A 374 -26.56 -17.97 -11.86
C TYR A 374 -26.12 -19.30 -12.44
N ASN A 375 -27.07 -20.01 -13.05
CA ASN A 375 -26.84 -21.25 -13.81
C ASN A 375 -26.15 -22.34 -12.99
N ILE A 376 -26.49 -22.45 -11.71
CA ILE A 376 -25.92 -23.47 -10.80
C ILE A 376 -26.55 -24.85 -10.98
N ASP A 377 -27.61 -24.97 -11.75
CA ASP A 377 -28.37 -26.22 -11.94
C ASP A 377 -27.54 -27.33 -12.62
N SER A 378 -26.57 -26.95 -13.44
CA SER A 378 -25.62 -27.87 -14.05
C SER A 378 -24.54 -28.37 -13.06
N LEU A 379 -24.39 -27.73 -11.89
CA LEU A 379 -23.33 -28.05 -10.95
C LEU A 379 -23.72 -29.22 -10.04
N LEU A 380 -22.79 -30.18 -9.84
CA LEU A 380 -22.93 -31.29 -8.89
C LEU A 380 -22.98 -30.83 -7.42
N ILE A 381 -22.56 -29.58 -7.16
CA ILE A 381 -22.57 -28.95 -5.83
C ILE A 381 -23.77 -28.02 -5.63
N LYS A 382 -24.78 -28.09 -6.48
CA LYS A 382 -25.97 -27.20 -6.43
C LYS A 382 -26.55 -27.11 -5.02
N ASP A 383 -26.78 -28.23 -4.36
CA ASP A 383 -27.41 -28.28 -3.03
C ASP A 383 -26.62 -27.55 -1.94
N ILE A 384 -25.29 -27.44 -2.09
CA ILE A 384 -24.42 -26.68 -1.19
C ILE A 384 -24.48 -25.17 -1.51
N LEU A 385 -24.69 -24.81 -2.77
CA LEU A 385 -24.66 -23.43 -3.25
C LEU A 385 -26.05 -22.74 -3.20
N GLU A 386 -27.11 -23.52 -3.34
CA GLU A 386 -28.47 -23.00 -3.46
C GLU A 386 -28.90 -22.09 -2.29
N PRO A 387 -28.59 -22.37 -1.02
CA PRO A 387 -28.92 -21.49 0.10
C PRO A 387 -28.24 -20.12 0.00
N ASP A 388 -27.10 -20.05 -0.71
CA ASP A 388 -26.32 -18.83 -0.94
C ASP A 388 -26.53 -18.24 -2.34
N SER A 389 -27.52 -18.73 -3.10
CA SER A 389 -27.76 -18.30 -4.49
C SER A 389 -28.17 -16.82 -4.62
N LYS A 390 -28.77 -16.27 -3.57
CA LYS A 390 -29.18 -14.84 -3.49
C LYS A 390 -28.84 -14.28 -2.13
N ILE A 391 -27.67 -13.67 -2.01
CA ILE A 391 -27.20 -13.07 -0.76
C ILE A 391 -27.19 -11.55 -0.89
N ARG A 392 -27.82 -10.89 0.07
CA ARG A 392 -27.76 -9.45 0.23
C ARG A 392 -27.02 -9.12 1.53
N ILE A 393 -25.96 -8.32 1.38
CA ILE A 393 -25.12 -7.85 2.47
C ILE A 393 -25.32 -6.35 2.59
N SER A 394 -25.58 -5.86 3.79
CA SER A 394 -25.71 -4.43 4.06
C SER A 394 -25.15 -4.14 5.44
N GLY A 395 -24.20 -3.22 5.54
CA GLY A 395 -23.58 -2.95 6.81
C GLY A 395 -22.36 -2.05 6.74
N PHE A 396 -21.58 -2.07 7.81
CA PHE A 396 -20.43 -1.21 8.00
C PHE A 396 -19.13 -1.99 7.96
N GLY A 397 -18.12 -1.35 7.38
CA GLY A 397 -16.74 -1.83 7.38
C GLY A 397 -15.82 -0.77 7.96
N PHE A 398 -14.85 -1.20 8.74
CA PHE A 398 -13.79 -0.39 9.31
C PHE A 398 -12.45 -1.00 8.93
N ASN A 399 -11.54 -0.19 8.40
CA ASN A 399 -10.22 -0.66 8.02
C ASN A 399 -9.16 0.28 8.60
N PHE A 400 -8.17 -0.29 9.25
CA PHE A 400 -6.99 0.42 9.73
C PHE A 400 -5.78 -0.06 8.94
N VAL A 401 -5.00 0.89 8.40
CA VAL A 401 -3.77 0.62 7.66
C VAL A 401 -2.64 1.41 8.29
N ARG A 402 -1.52 0.74 8.55
CA ARG A 402 -0.26 1.37 8.94
C ARG A 402 0.85 0.87 8.03
N ASP A 403 1.61 1.79 7.42
CA ASP A 403 2.65 1.43 6.46
C ASP A 403 3.95 2.20 6.74
N THR A 404 4.90 1.52 7.35
CA THR A 404 6.24 2.05 7.65
C THR A 404 7.33 1.41 6.80
N ARG A 405 6.98 0.78 5.69
CA ARG A 405 7.93 0.10 4.80
C ARG A 405 8.91 1.08 4.18
N GLU A 406 10.19 0.77 4.30
CA GLU A 406 11.29 1.59 3.81
C GLU A 406 12.30 0.73 3.05
N ASN A 407 12.97 1.34 2.07
CA ASN A 407 14.18 0.79 1.47
C ASN A 407 15.37 1.68 1.88
N CYS A 408 16.43 1.06 2.40
CA CYS A 408 17.60 1.76 2.93
C CYS A 408 18.71 1.79 1.87
N SER A 409 19.10 3.00 1.45
CA SER A 409 20.19 3.23 0.50
C SER A 409 21.17 4.26 1.04
N ILE A 410 22.46 3.98 0.93
CA ILE A 410 23.54 4.87 1.38
C ILE A 410 23.75 6.04 0.39
N THR A 411 23.30 5.92 -0.86
CA THR A 411 23.60 6.85 -1.96
C THR A 411 23.10 8.28 -1.73
N TYR A 412 22.05 8.46 -0.92
CA TYR A 412 21.45 9.77 -0.66
C TYR A 412 22.10 10.55 0.49
N THR A 413 22.88 9.87 1.33
CA THR A 413 23.45 10.46 2.53
C THR A 413 24.46 11.58 2.22
N ILE A 414 25.26 11.43 1.17
CA ILE A 414 26.28 12.41 0.76
C ILE A 414 25.63 13.68 0.22
N LEU A 415 24.62 13.54 -0.65
CA LEU A 415 23.89 14.70 -1.19
C LEU A 415 23.17 15.47 -0.08
N ASP A 416 22.52 14.76 0.85
CA ASP A 416 21.85 15.38 1.98
C ASP A 416 22.84 16.15 2.90
N ILE A 417 24.07 15.68 3.07
CA ILE A 417 25.11 16.44 3.81
C ILE A 417 25.46 17.74 3.10
N ILE A 418 25.64 17.70 1.79
CA ILE A 418 25.99 18.91 0.99
C ILE A 418 24.84 19.94 1.02
N GLU A 419 23.60 19.47 0.86
CA GLU A 419 22.43 20.36 0.76
C GLU A 419 21.92 20.85 2.11
N LYS A 420 21.94 20.00 3.15
CA LYS A 420 21.29 20.25 4.44
C LYS A 420 22.27 20.38 5.62
N GLY A 421 23.56 20.10 5.41
CA GLY A 421 24.58 20.09 6.44
C GLY A 421 24.50 18.94 7.44
N GLU A 422 23.67 17.94 7.17
CA GLU A 422 23.51 16.74 8.00
C GLU A 422 23.27 15.50 7.15
N PRO A 423 23.64 14.31 7.62
CA PRO A 423 23.35 13.07 6.93
C PRO A 423 21.84 12.90 6.77
N GLY A 424 21.40 12.67 5.54
CA GLY A 424 20.01 12.34 5.26
C GLY A 424 19.61 11.01 5.89
N LYS A 425 18.31 10.76 5.96
CA LYS A 425 17.82 9.45 6.40
C LYS A 425 18.23 8.40 5.37
N PRO A 426 18.97 7.37 5.75
CA PRO A 426 19.44 6.33 4.83
C PRO A 426 18.30 5.49 4.26
N CYS A 427 17.09 5.63 4.82
CA CYS A 427 15.93 4.85 4.46
C CYS A 427 14.80 5.77 3.94
N ARG A 428 14.21 5.41 2.80
CA ARG A 428 13.05 6.09 2.22
C ARG A 428 11.87 5.11 2.08
N TYR A 429 10.66 5.64 2.16
CA TYR A 429 9.47 4.83 1.94
C TYR A 429 9.50 4.14 0.59
N ASN A 430 9.30 2.82 0.62
CA ASN A 430 9.18 1.99 -0.57
C ASN A 430 8.27 0.78 -0.26
N ALA A 431 7.07 0.79 -0.83
CA ALA A 431 6.11 -0.29 -0.64
C ALA A 431 6.39 -1.52 -1.52
N SER A 432 7.05 -1.32 -2.67
CA SER A 432 7.27 -2.38 -3.67
C SER A 432 8.49 -3.25 -3.35
N ASP A 433 9.55 -2.66 -2.79
CA ASP A 433 10.80 -3.39 -2.46
C ASP A 433 11.30 -2.99 -1.06
N PRO A 434 10.56 -3.33 0.01
CA PRO A 434 10.92 -2.96 1.37
C PRO A 434 12.07 -3.82 1.88
N THR A 435 13.02 -3.14 2.54
CA THR A 435 14.14 -3.78 3.26
C THR A 435 14.02 -3.65 4.77
N LYS A 436 13.15 -2.72 5.24
CA LYS A 436 12.92 -2.44 6.67
C LYS A 436 11.49 -1.94 6.88
N GLY A 437 11.02 -2.02 8.13
CA GLY A 437 9.72 -1.51 8.55
C GLY A 437 8.64 -2.57 8.59
N ASP A 438 7.41 -2.12 8.76
CA ASP A 438 6.23 -2.98 8.86
C ASP A 438 5.04 -2.46 8.06
N TYR A 439 4.12 -3.37 7.79
CA TYR A 439 2.82 -3.07 7.19
C TYR A 439 1.75 -3.85 7.94
N LEU A 440 0.77 -3.14 8.49
CA LEU A 440 -0.35 -3.70 9.24
C LEU A 440 -1.66 -3.28 8.59
N THR A 441 -2.54 -4.24 8.37
CA THR A 441 -3.95 -4.00 8.05
C THR A 441 -4.83 -4.71 9.05
N ALA A 442 -5.92 -4.06 9.47
CA ALA A 442 -6.96 -4.66 10.28
C ALA A 442 -8.32 -4.21 9.75
N GLU A 443 -9.09 -5.14 9.23
CA GLU A 443 -10.40 -4.89 8.64
C GLU A 443 -11.47 -5.61 9.45
N TYR A 444 -12.54 -4.89 9.81
CA TYR A 444 -13.71 -5.42 10.48
C TYR A 444 -14.95 -5.06 9.66
N ASN A 445 -15.74 -6.04 9.30
CA ASN A 445 -16.99 -5.88 8.58
C ASN A 445 -18.15 -6.49 9.40
N VAL A 446 -19.26 -5.77 9.44
CA VAL A 446 -20.50 -6.26 10.04
C VAL A 446 -21.63 -6.10 9.03
N SER A 447 -22.38 -7.18 8.79
CA SER A 447 -23.61 -7.16 8.01
C SER A 447 -24.79 -7.29 8.96
N VAL A 448 -25.80 -6.44 8.79
CA VAL A 448 -26.93 -6.36 9.74
C VAL A 448 -28.28 -6.39 9.02
N PRO A 449 -29.22 -7.28 9.43
CA PRO A 449 -30.49 -7.48 8.74
C PRO A 449 -31.39 -6.25 8.71
N PHE A 450 -31.33 -5.36 9.71
CA PHE A 450 -32.17 -4.16 9.74
C PHE A 450 -31.81 -3.12 8.65
N LEU A 451 -30.61 -3.20 8.06
CA LEU A 451 -30.20 -2.39 6.90
C LEU A 451 -30.54 -3.06 5.55
N GLY A 452 -31.39 -4.09 5.56
CA GLY A 452 -31.84 -4.78 4.34
C GLY A 452 -30.99 -6.00 3.94
N ALA A 453 -30.04 -6.42 4.78
CA ALA A 453 -29.32 -7.67 4.57
C ALA A 453 -30.22 -8.89 4.81
N ASN A 454 -29.97 -9.99 4.11
CA ASN A 454 -30.60 -11.28 4.41
C ASN A 454 -29.69 -12.22 5.25
N ILE A 455 -28.48 -11.78 5.54
CA ILE A 455 -27.57 -12.45 6.46
C ILE A 455 -26.85 -11.45 7.37
N GLY A 456 -26.82 -11.77 8.68
CA GLY A 456 -26.09 -11.04 9.68
C GLY A 456 -24.82 -11.78 10.10
N PHE A 457 -23.68 -11.11 10.00
CA PHE A 457 -22.39 -11.67 10.39
C PHE A 457 -21.40 -10.62 10.86
N HIS A 458 -20.41 -11.05 11.62
CA HIS A 458 -19.19 -10.32 11.93
C HIS A 458 -18.03 -10.99 11.20
N LYS A 459 -17.14 -10.20 10.60
CA LYS A 459 -15.94 -10.68 9.92
C LYS A 459 -14.78 -9.76 10.21
N PHE A 460 -13.74 -10.29 10.83
CA PHE A 460 -12.47 -9.62 11.07
C PHE A 460 -11.39 -10.27 10.23
N GLN A 461 -10.51 -9.45 9.63
CA GLN A 461 -9.30 -9.91 8.97
C GLN A 461 -8.15 -8.97 9.30
N GLY A 462 -7.07 -9.52 9.82
CA GLY A 462 -5.83 -8.79 10.10
C GLY A 462 -4.67 -9.37 9.32
N SER A 463 -3.76 -8.53 8.88
CA SER A 463 -2.48 -8.97 8.33
C SER A 463 -1.35 -8.08 8.82
N TYR A 464 -0.25 -8.69 9.21
CA TYR A 464 0.95 -8.02 9.66
C TYR A 464 2.16 -8.52 8.89
N TYR A 465 2.93 -7.60 8.34
CA TYR A 465 4.18 -7.86 7.62
C TYR A 465 5.32 -7.15 8.32
N ARG A 466 6.47 -7.80 8.41
CA ARG A 466 7.70 -7.22 8.94
C ARG A 466 8.87 -7.51 8.03
N PHE A 467 9.70 -6.50 7.82
CA PHE A 467 10.90 -6.59 6.99
C PHE A 467 12.12 -6.19 7.82
N TYR A 468 13.18 -6.98 7.69
CA TYR A 468 14.45 -6.75 8.38
C TYR A 468 15.61 -7.21 7.51
N THR A 469 16.56 -6.33 7.22
CA THR A 469 17.75 -6.67 6.42
C THR A 469 18.92 -6.95 7.33
N ILE A 470 19.63 -8.05 7.04
CA ILE A 470 20.86 -8.48 7.71
C ILE A 470 22.05 -8.07 6.83
N PRO A 471 22.78 -6.97 7.18
CA PRO A 471 23.88 -6.48 6.35
C PRO A 471 25.02 -7.51 6.21
N LYS A 472 25.33 -8.26 7.28
CA LYS A 472 26.38 -9.28 7.31
C LYS A 472 26.14 -10.47 6.36
N LEU A 473 24.88 -10.71 5.96
CA LEU A 473 24.49 -11.79 5.04
C LEU A 473 24.19 -11.24 3.64
N LYS A 474 25.15 -10.56 3.01
CA LYS A 474 24.99 -9.98 1.66
C LYS A 474 23.70 -9.15 1.51
N ASN A 475 23.33 -8.39 2.53
CA ASN A 475 22.07 -7.64 2.57
C ASN A 475 20.80 -8.49 2.35
N THR A 476 20.78 -9.70 2.85
CA THR A 476 19.60 -10.57 2.84
C THR A 476 18.47 -9.94 3.64
N THR A 477 17.29 -9.82 3.06
CA THR A 477 16.10 -9.30 3.75
C THR A 477 15.23 -10.45 4.24
N LEU A 478 15.02 -10.52 5.54
CA LEU A 478 14.01 -11.39 6.15
C LEU A 478 12.65 -10.71 6.07
N ALA A 479 11.67 -11.41 5.55
CA ALA A 479 10.28 -10.97 5.50
C ALA A 479 9.39 -11.98 6.23
N GLY A 480 8.66 -11.50 7.22
CA GLY A 480 7.66 -12.28 7.94
C GLY A 480 6.26 -11.72 7.68
N ARG A 481 5.26 -12.59 7.57
CA ARG A 481 3.85 -12.22 7.43
C ARG A 481 3.00 -13.11 8.31
N ALA A 482 2.04 -12.53 9.01
CA ALA A 482 0.98 -13.25 9.70
C ALA A 482 -0.39 -12.75 9.21
N ILE A 483 -1.32 -13.66 8.95
CA ILE A 483 -2.70 -13.34 8.58
C ILE A 483 -3.62 -14.09 9.53
N ILE A 484 -4.62 -13.40 10.05
CA ILE A 484 -5.71 -13.97 10.83
C ILE A 484 -7.05 -13.50 10.25
N GLY A 485 -7.97 -14.42 10.10
CA GLY A 485 -9.35 -14.17 9.70
C GLY A 485 -10.30 -14.85 10.66
N LEU A 486 -11.30 -14.14 11.17
CA LEU A 486 -12.27 -14.63 12.14
C LEU A 486 -13.65 -14.16 11.73
N ALA A 487 -14.62 -15.04 11.67
CA ALA A 487 -15.99 -14.66 11.34
C ALA A 487 -17.02 -15.51 12.08
N SER A 488 -18.18 -14.91 12.32
CA SER A 488 -19.33 -15.57 12.95
C SER A 488 -20.62 -15.07 12.34
N VAL A 489 -21.53 -15.98 12.02
CA VAL A 489 -22.89 -15.69 11.57
C VAL A 489 -23.80 -15.68 12.78
N PHE A 490 -24.59 -14.63 12.93
CA PHE A 490 -25.56 -14.50 14.04
C PHE A 490 -27.00 -14.46 13.57
N SER A 491 -27.26 -14.26 12.26
CA SER A 491 -28.61 -14.28 11.69
C SER A 491 -28.56 -14.70 10.23
N ARG A 492 -29.48 -15.57 9.82
CA ARG A 492 -29.64 -16.01 8.43
C ARG A 492 -31.13 -16.20 8.12
N ARG A 493 -31.62 -15.57 7.02
CA ARG A 493 -33.02 -15.72 6.60
C ARG A 493 -33.32 -17.06 5.94
N GLN A 494 -32.38 -17.59 5.17
CA GLN A 494 -32.49 -18.92 4.55
C GLN A 494 -31.61 -19.88 5.33
N SER A 495 -32.21 -20.95 5.87
CA SER A 495 -31.44 -22.02 6.50
C SER A 495 -31.06 -23.07 5.46
N PHE A 496 -30.00 -23.83 5.74
CA PHE A 496 -29.70 -25.06 5.01
C PHE A 496 -30.75 -26.09 5.38
N SER A 497 -31.80 -26.19 4.57
CA SER A 497 -32.95 -27.08 4.85
C SER A 497 -32.69 -28.54 4.56
N SER A 498 -31.51 -28.92 4.06
CA SER A 498 -31.20 -30.30 3.72
C SER A 498 -30.67 -31.03 4.94
N SER A 499 -31.28 -32.16 5.25
CA SER A 499 -30.79 -33.16 6.23
C SER A 499 -29.39 -33.67 5.91
N GLN A 500 -28.88 -33.43 4.71
CA GLN A 500 -27.54 -33.84 4.26
C GLN A 500 -26.39 -33.01 4.86
N PHE A 501 -26.63 -31.73 5.23
CA PHE A 501 -25.55 -30.82 5.66
C PHE A 501 -25.90 -30.00 6.91
N PRO A 502 -26.28 -30.66 8.03
CA PRO A 502 -26.78 -29.96 9.24
C PRO A 502 -25.74 -29.03 9.88
N ASP A 503 -24.47 -29.28 9.67
CA ASP A 503 -23.37 -28.50 10.28
C ASP A 503 -22.99 -27.22 9.51
N LEU A 504 -23.66 -26.91 8.41
CA LEU A 504 -23.30 -25.75 7.57
C LEU A 504 -24.04 -24.46 7.94
N GLU A 505 -25.06 -24.51 8.81
CA GLU A 505 -25.88 -23.33 9.18
C GLU A 505 -25.07 -22.14 9.72
N GLY A 506 -24.03 -22.40 10.52
CA GLY A 506 -23.13 -21.37 11.05
C GLY A 506 -22.06 -20.87 10.08
N SER A 507 -22.05 -21.36 8.84
CA SER A 507 -21.03 -20.98 7.85
C SER A 507 -21.40 -19.67 7.16
N LEU A 508 -20.39 -18.84 6.89
CA LEU A 508 -20.55 -17.66 6.03
C LEU A 508 -21.09 -18.07 4.64
N PRO A 509 -21.76 -17.16 3.91
CA PRO A 509 -22.01 -17.35 2.49
C PRO A 509 -20.70 -17.60 1.76
N ILE A 510 -20.75 -18.38 0.69
CA ILE A 510 -19.54 -18.74 -0.06
C ILE A 510 -18.75 -17.53 -0.54
N SER A 511 -19.42 -16.44 -0.87
CA SER A 511 -18.81 -15.17 -1.30
C SER A 511 -18.01 -14.47 -0.19
N GLU A 512 -18.26 -14.82 1.08
CA GLU A 512 -17.63 -14.19 2.25
C GLU A 512 -16.73 -15.12 3.05
N ARG A 513 -16.72 -16.43 2.74
CA ARG A 513 -15.83 -17.39 3.43
C ARG A 513 -14.36 -17.06 3.21
N PHE A 514 -13.53 -17.45 4.16
CA PHE A 514 -12.10 -17.44 3.96
C PHE A 514 -11.66 -18.63 3.12
N PHE A 515 -10.77 -18.37 2.19
CA PHE A 515 -10.08 -19.38 1.38
C PHE A 515 -8.58 -19.11 1.42
N ALA A 516 -7.78 -20.13 1.25
CA ALA A 516 -6.33 -20.04 1.15
C ALA A 516 -5.77 -21.12 0.21
N GLY A 517 -4.53 -20.93 -0.17
CA GLY A 517 -3.82 -21.72 -1.18
C GLY A 517 -3.40 -20.82 -2.34
N GLY A 518 -2.37 -21.22 -3.06
CA GLY A 518 -1.84 -20.48 -4.18
C GLY A 518 -0.62 -19.62 -3.86
N SER A 519 -0.15 -18.92 -4.85
CA SER A 519 1.13 -18.16 -4.84
C SER A 519 1.21 -17.06 -3.78
N THR A 520 0.08 -16.62 -3.26
CA THR A 520 -0.02 -15.46 -2.36
C THR A 520 -0.29 -15.79 -0.91
N THR A 521 -0.68 -17.03 -0.58
CA THR A 521 -1.05 -17.42 0.80
C THR A 521 -0.29 -18.66 1.28
N LEU A 522 -0.67 -19.85 0.85
CA LEU A 522 -0.04 -21.13 1.20
C LEU A 522 0.45 -21.79 -0.09
N ARG A 523 1.73 -21.66 -0.40
CA ARG A 523 2.35 -22.10 -1.68
C ARG A 523 2.50 -23.61 -1.82
N GLY A 524 2.16 -24.40 -0.80
CA GLY A 524 2.04 -25.85 -0.90
C GLY A 524 0.71 -26.32 -1.50
N PHE A 525 -0.24 -25.41 -1.72
CA PHE A 525 -1.58 -25.71 -2.21
C PHE A 525 -1.84 -25.05 -3.55
N GLU A 526 -2.70 -25.65 -4.36
CA GLU A 526 -3.34 -24.98 -5.49
C GLU A 526 -4.16 -23.77 -5.00
N PHE A 527 -4.53 -22.91 -5.93
CA PHE A 527 -5.31 -21.72 -5.62
C PHE A 527 -6.60 -22.08 -4.87
N GLU A 528 -6.80 -21.44 -3.69
CA GLU A 528 -7.96 -21.58 -2.81
C GLU A 528 -8.31 -23.03 -2.41
N SER A 529 -7.35 -23.97 -2.46
CA SER A 529 -7.58 -25.41 -2.22
C SER A 529 -7.30 -25.87 -0.78
N ALA A 530 -6.78 -25.01 0.08
CA ALA A 530 -6.50 -25.32 1.48
C ALA A 530 -7.78 -25.30 2.32
N GLY A 531 -7.81 -26.08 3.39
CA GLY A 531 -8.85 -26.07 4.39
C GLY A 531 -9.85 -27.24 4.33
N PRO A 532 -11.03 -27.04 4.93
CA PRO A 532 -12.11 -28.02 4.94
C PRO A 532 -12.59 -28.38 3.54
N ARG A 533 -12.98 -29.63 3.35
CA ARG A 533 -13.51 -30.12 2.06
C ARG A 533 -14.84 -30.83 2.26
N VAL A 534 -15.67 -30.76 1.24
CA VAL A 534 -16.95 -31.47 1.18
C VAL A 534 -16.83 -32.58 0.16
N VAL A 535 -17.37 -33.76 0.47
CA VAL A 535 -17.46 -34.91 -0.44
C VAL A 535 -18.68 -34.71 -1.33
N ILE A 536 -18.48 -34.85 -2.61
CA ILE A 536 -19.53 -34.91 -3.62
C ILE A 536 -19.63 -36.33 -4.12
N VAL A 537 -20.83 -36.91 -4.02
CA VAL A 537 -21.17 -38.19 -4.59
C VAL A 537 -22.01 -37.91 -5.83
N PRO A 538 -21.42 -38.03 -7.03
CA PRO A 538 -22.15 -37.73 -8.28
C PRO A 538 -23.33 -38.71 -8.44
N GLN A 539 -24.51 -38.19 -8.72
CA GLN A 539 -25.68 -38.95 -9.05
C GLN A 539 -26.05 -38.77 -10.52
N GLY A 540 -26.33 -39.83 -11.22
CA GLY A 540 -26.74 -39.79 -12.64
C GLY A 540 -25.67 -40.31 -13.60
N THR A 541 -26.03 -40.37 -14.87
CA THR A 541 -25.13 -40.77 -15.96
C THR A 541 -24.50 -39.48 -16.55
N PHE A 542 -23.18 -39.49 -16.65
CA PHE A 542 -22.40 -38.42 -17.24
C PHE A 542 -21.86 -38.91 -18.59
N ARG A 543 -21.62 -37.98 -19.52
CA ARG A 543 -20.98 -38.26 -20.80
C ARG A 543 -19.73 -37.43 -20.93
N ASP A 544 -18.71 -37.96 -21.58
CA ASP A 544 -17.48 -37.22 -21.90
C ASP A 544 -17.68 -36.36 -23.16
N ALA A 545 -16.62 -35.68 -23.59
CA ALA A 545 -16.62 -34.84 -24.79
C ALA A 545 -16.87 -35.65 -26.10
N ASN A 546 -16.80 -36.98 -26.06
CA ASN A 546 -17.06 -37.89 -27.18
C ASN A 546 -18.46 -38.48 -27.09
N GLY A 547 -19.25 -38.14 -26.06
CA GLY A 547 -20.60 -38.71 -25.85
C GLY A 547 -20.64 -40.04 -25.12
N ASP A 548 -19.47 -40.58 -24.67
CA ASP A 548 -19.41 -41.85 -24.00
C ASP A 548 -19.84 -41.74 -22.52
N PRO A 549 -20.57 -42.73 -21.98
CA PRO A 549 -21.00 -42.72 -20.59
C PRO A 549 -19.81 -42.80 -19.63
N VAL A 550 -19.66 -41.80 -18.76
CA VAL A 550 -18.62 -41.71 -17.76
C VAL A 550 -19.21 -41.91 -16.36
N PHE A 551 -18.68 -42.83 -15.60
CA PHE A 551 -18.99 -42.98 -14.20
C PHE A 551 -18.04 -42.18 -13.35
N LEU A 552 -18.53 -41.09 -12.74
CA LEU A 552 -17.72 -40.25 -11.87
C LEU A 552 -17.64 -40.87 -10.46
N ASN A 553 -16.44 -41.13 -10.01
CA ASN A 553 -16.19 -41.51 -8.63
C ASN A 553 -16.47 -40.32 -7.68
N PRO A 554 -16.86 -40.58 -6.44
CA PRO A 554 -16.93 -39.54 -5.42
C PRO A 554 -15.62 -38.73 -5.32
N PHE A 555 -15.72 -37.42 -5.15
CA PHE A 555 -14.57 -36.52 -5.06
C PHE A 555 -14.77 -35.45 -3.98
N THR A 556 -13.73 -34.70 -3.66
CA THR A 556 -13.80 -33.63 -2.66
C THR A 556 -13.57 -32.27 -3.28
N VAL A 557 -14.30 -31.26 -2.80
CA VAL A 557 -14.13 -29.84 -3.18
C VAL A 557 -13.81 -28.99 -1.95
N PRO A 558 -12.99 -27.93 -2.08
CA PRO A 558 -12.73 -27.00 -0.99
C PRO A 558 -14.03 -26.31 -0.56
N PHE A 559 -14.27 -26.23 0.75
CA PHE A 559 -15.46 -25.61 1.31
C PHE A 559 -15.22 -24.18 1.76
N GLY A 560 -13.94 -23.83 2.06
CA GLY A 560 -13.59 -22.61 2.78
C GLY A 560 -13.99 -22.67 4.26
N GLY A 561 -13.92 -21.54 4.96
CA GLY A 561 -14.24 -21.55 6.39
C GLY A 561 -14.51 -20.16 6.96
N ASN A 562 -14.92 -20.15 8.22
CA ASN A 562 -15.14 -18.94 9.00
C ASN A 562 -13.89 -18.45 9.73
N ALA A 563 -12.79 -19.20 9.65
CA ALA A 563 -11.55 -18.83 10.27
C ALA A 563 -10.34 -19.13 9.38
N LEU A 564 -9.31 -18.32 9.51
CA LEU A 564 -8.07 -18.39 8.77
C LEU A 564 -6.91 -18.03 9.69
N ALA A 565 -5.85 -18.82 9.66
CA ALA A 565 -4.59 -18.49 10.34
C ALA A 565 -3.41 -18.91 9.46
N ILE A 566 -2.55 -17.97 9.08
CA ILE A 566 -1.41 -18.21 8.19
C ILE A 566 -0.19 -17.44 8.71
N VAL A 567 0.96 -18.08 8.63
CA VAL A 567 2.28 -17.47 8.84
C VAL A 567 3.17 -17.80 7.64
N ASN A 568 3.78 -16.78 7.04
CA ASN A 568 4.75 -16.92 5.98
C ASN A 568 6.08 -16.31 6.42
N LEU A 569 7.18 -17.00 6.17
CA LEU A 569 8.54 -16.54 6.43
C LEU A 569 9.36 -16.68 5.16
N GLU A 570 10.11 -15.64 4.79
CA GLU A 570 10.94 -15.62 3.60
C GLU A 570 12.32 -15.04 3.93
N ALA A 571 13.36 -15.61 3.33
CA ALA A 571 14.68 -14.98 3.29
C ALA A 571 14.98 -14.57 1.84
N ARG A 572 15.00 -13.28 1.55
CA ARG A 572 15.23 -12.70 0.21
C ARG A 572 16.71 -12.48 0.01
N VAL A 573 17.39 -13.45 -0.58
CA VAL A 573 18.85 -13.46 -0.81
C VAL A 573 19.17 -12.86 -2.18
N PRO A 574 19.84 -11.71 -2.28
CA PRO A 574 20.24 -11.15 -3.57
C PRO A 574 21.36 -11.98 -4.20
N LEU A 575 21.11 -12.55 -5.38
CA LEU A 575 22.11 -13.25 -6.19
C LEU A 575 22.79 -12.27 -7.17
N SER A 576 22.02 -11.31 -7.71
CA SER A 576 22.50 -10.21 -8.54
C SER A 576 21.63 -8.95 -8.31
N LYS A 577 21.90 -7.85 -9.04
CA LYS A 577 21.07 -6.62 -8.99
C LYS A 577 19.61 -6.89 -9.39
N SER A 578 19.35 -7.88 -10.23
CA SER A 578 18.02 -8.18 -10.78
C SER A 578 17.44 -9.51 -10.33
N ILE A 579 18.23 -10.38 -9.68
CA ILE A 579 17.81 -11.75 -9.32
C ILE A 579 17.96 -11.99 -7.84
N ARG A 580 16.91 -12.56 -7.20
CA ARG A 580 16.90 -12.97 -5.79
C ARG A 580 16.42 -14.41 -5.65
N ALA A 581 17.10 -15.19 -4.83
CA ALA A 581 16.58 -16.46 -4.33
C ALA A 581 15.76 -16.22 -3.05
N VAL A 582 14.67 -16.98 -2.91
CA VAL A 582 13.73 -16.80 -1.81
C VAL A 582 13.37 -18.17 -1.22
N PRO A 583 14.22 -18.76 -0.35
CA PRO A 583 13.76 -19.86 0.50
C PRO A 583 12.64 -19.37 1.43
N PHE A 584 11.62 -20.20 1.60
CA PHE A 584 10.43 -19.83 2.37
C PHE A 584 9.84 -20.98 3.18
N TYR A 585 9.07 -20.59 4.18
CA TYR A 585 8.20 -21.44 4.97
C TYR A 585 6.81 -20.83 5.02
N ASP A 586 5.77 -21.61 4.73
CA ASP A 586 4.37 -21.23 4.90
C ASP A 586 3.69 -22.21 5.85
N GLY A 587 3.10 -21.69 6.93
CA GLY A 587 2.36 -22.47 7.91
C GLY A 587 0.94 -21.94 8.07
N GLY A 588 -0.03 -22.82 8.29
CA GLY A 588 -1.40 -22.41 8.54
C GLY A 588 -2.45 -23.23 7.82
N ASN A 589 -3.69 -22.82 7.94
CA ASN A 589 -4.82 -23.36 7.19
C ASN A 589 -6.05 -22.44 7.28
N VAL A 590 -7.10 -22.83 6.55
CA VAL A 590 -8.47 -22.36 6.73
C VAL A 590 -9.20 -23.35 7.65
N PHE A 591 -10.02 -22.84 8.56
CA PHE A 591 -10.75 -23.65 9.54
C PHE A 591 -12.25 -23.37 9.43
N ARG A 592 -13.07 -24.39 9.65
CA ARG A 592 -14.53 -24.27 9.56
C ARG A 592 -15.07 -23.24 10.57
N ARG A 593 -14.62 -23.31 11.81
CA ARG A 593 -15.03 -22.41 12.92
C ARG A 593 -13.80 -21.79 13.59
N VAL A 594 -14.00 -20.67 14.26
CA VAL A 594 -12.92 -19.99 15.00
C VAL A 594 -12.28 -20.87 16.07
N GLY A 595 -13.10 -21.67 16.78
CA GLY A 595 -12.60 -22.59 17.80
C GLY A 595 -11.68 -23.69 17.28
N ASP A 596 -11.82 -24.04 16.02
CA ASP A 596 -11.05 -25.13 15.39
C ASP A 596 -9.56 -24.78 15.17
N ILE A 597 -9.20 -23.49 15.27
CA ILE A 597 -7.80 -23.04 15.20
C ILE A 597 -7.00 -23.65 16.37
N PHE A 598 -7.61 -23.71 17.55
CA PHE A 598 -6.92 -24.03 18.81
C PHE A 598 -7.29 -25.40 19.39
N LYS A 599 -8.40 -25.99 18.95
CA LYS A 599 -8.89 -27.26 19.48
C LYS A 599 -8.91 -28.33 18.41
N LYS A 600 -8.37 -29.51 18.75
CA LYS A 600 -8.53 -30.68 17.93
C LYS A 600 -10.00 -31.15 18.04
N GLN A 601 -10.68 -31.23 16.90
CA GLN A 601 -12.05 -31.77 16.88
C GLN A 601 -12.04 -33.26 17.09
N ASP A 602 -12.78 -33.77 18.07
CA ASP A 602 -13.09 -35.16 18.20
C ASP A 602 -14.28 -35.45 17.28
N VAL A 603 -14.00 -36.16 16.20
CA VAL A 603 -14.99 -36.57 15.20
C VAL A 603 -14.97 -38.09 15.13
N SER A 604 -16.14 -38.74 15.15
CA SER A 604 -16.24 -40.17 14.97
C SER A 604 -15.56 -40.63 13.67
N PRO A 605 -14.78 -41.70 13.68
CA PRO A 605 -14.15 -42.24 12.47
C PRO A 605 -15.14 -42.57 11.35
N ASP A 606 -16.39 -42.87 11.70
CA ASP A 606 -17.45 -43.26 10.76
C ASP A 606 -18.15 -42.08 10.11
N ASP A 607 -17.98 -40.85 10.64
CA ASP A 607 -18.57 -39.64 10.09
C ASP A 607 -17.67 -39.01 9.04
N VAL A 608 -17.72 -39.56 7.83
CA VAL A 608 -16.91 -39.12 6.67
C VAL A 608 -17.09 -37.60 6.37
N PHE A 609 -18.31 -37.09 6.51
CA PHE A 609 -18.59 -35.70 6.25
C PHE A 609 -17.84 -34.76 7.23
N ARG A 610 -17.98 -35.01 8.54
CA ARG A 610 -17.30 -34.21 9.56
C ARG A 610 -15.79 -34.41 9.56
N GLN A 611 -15.30 -35.62 9.22
CA GLN A 611 -13.86 -35.88 9.08
C GLN A 611 -13.24 -34.99 8.00
N ASN A 612 -13.90 -34.81 6.87
CA ASN A 612 -13.41 -34.00 5.75
C ASN A 612 -13.55 -32.48 5.98
N LEU A 613 -14.45 -32.08 6.87
CA LEU A 613 -14.55 -30.66 7.31
C LEU A 613 -13.49 -30.28 8.35
N ARG A 614 -12.74 -31.23 8.86
CA ARG A 614 -11.67 -31.00 9.82
C ARG A 614 -10.43 -30.50 9.11
N ALA A 615 -9.90 -29.35 9.54
CA ALA A 615 -8.64 -28.83 9.08
C ALA A 615 -7.58 -28.90 10.18
N VAL A 616 -6.37 -29.25 9.80
CA VAL A 616 -5.19 -29.26 10.67
C VAL A 616 -4.20 -28.22 10.18
N TRP A 617 -3.35 -27.75 11.08
CA TRP A 617 -2.26 -26.85 10.70
C TRP A 617 -1.33 -27.55 9.72
N THR A 618 -1.05 -26.90 8.57
CA THR A 618 -0.18 -27.43 7.52
C THR A 618 1.15 -26.70 7.48
N HIS A 619 2.18 -27.38 6.99
CA HIS A 619 3.54 -26.88 6.90
C HIS A 619 4.06 -27.08 5.48
N THR A 620 4.50 -26.00 4.85
CA THR A 620 5.09 -25.99 3.52
C THR A 620 6.48 -25.38 3.60
N VAL A 621 7.46 -26.00 2.96
CA VAL A 621 8.77 -25.42 2.71
C VAL A 621 8.98 -25.28 1.21
N GLY A 622 9.79 -24.30 0.79
CA GLY A 622 9.98 -24.13 -0.62
C GLY A 622 11.10 -23.17 -0.98
N LEU A 623 11.29 -23.06 -2.29
CA LEU A 623 12.27 -22.15 -2.88
C LEU A 623 11.60 -21.34 -4.00
N GLY A 624 11.83 -20.02 -3.97
CA GLY A 624 11.37 -19.08 -4.96
C GLY A 624 12.51 -18.38 -5.68
N LEU A 625 12.21 -17.91 -6.87
CA LEU A 625 13.08 -17.05 -7.67
C LEU A 625 12.32 -15.77 -8.03
N ARG A 626 12.96 -14.61 -7.87
CA ARG A 626 12.42 -13.31 -8.25
C ARG A 626 13.35 -12.66 -9.25
N ILE A 627 12.81 -12.24 -10.39
CA ILE A 627 13.58 -11.63 -11.48
C ILE A 627 12.92 -10.30 -11.82
N LYS A 628 13.64 -9.19 -11.59
CA LYS A 628 13.20 -7.85 -12.02
C LYS A 628 13.40 -7.72 -13.51
N THR A 629 12.38 -7.29 -14.23
CA THR A 629 12.45 -7.11 -15.68
C THR A 629 12.90 -5.69 -16.04
N PRO A 630 13.63 -5.50 -17.16
CA PRO A 630 14.09 -4.16 -17.59
C PRO A 630 12.94 -3.19 -17.92
N ILE A 631 11.79 -3.73 -18.33
CA ILE A 631 10.59 -2.96 -18.70
C ILE A 631 9.67 -2.66 -17.51
N GLY A 632 10.12 -2.95 -16.27
CA GLY A 632 9.32 -2.87 -15.06
C GLY A 632 8.60 -4.20 -14.75
N GLY A 633 8.13 -4.36 -13.52
CA GLY A 633 7.51 -5.60 -13.04
C GLY A 633 8.51 -6.64 -12.53
N GLU A 634 7.98 -7.68 -11.90
CA GLU A 634 8.75 -8.78 -11.33
C GLU A 634 8.15 -10.12 -11.78
N PHE A 635 9.00 -10.98 -12.29
CA PHE A 635 8.66 -12.37 -12.57
C PHE A 635 9.01 -13.22 -11.35
N ALA A 636 8.03 -13.97 -10.84
CA ALA A 636 8.16 -14.82 -9.67
C ALA A 636 7.83 -16.26 -10.00
N VAL A 637 8.71 -17.17 -9.60
CA VAL A 637 8.52 -18.62 -9.67
C VAL A 637 8.73 -19.19 -8.28
N ASP A 638 7.75 -19.92 -7.74
CA ASP A 638 7.82 -20.54 -6.42
C ASP A 638 7.50 -22.03 -6.53
N TYR A 639 8.33 -22.88 -5.93
CA TYR A 639 8.04 -24.29 -5.73
C TYR A 639 7.86 -24.56 -4.25
N GLY A 640 6.64 -24.96 -3.84
CA GLY A 640 6.28 -25.29 -2.47
C GLY A 640 6.13 -26.79 -2.30
N TYR A 641 6.68 -27.36 -1.22
CA TYR A 641 6.54 -28.75 -0.83
C TYR A 641 5.83 -28.86 0.52
N LEU A 642 4.66 -29.50 0.52
CA LEU A 642 3.79 -29.69 1.68
C LEU A 642 4.27 -30.85 2.51
N LEU A 643 4.74 -30.59 3.74
CA LEU A 643 5.35 -31.60 4.63
C LEU A 643 4.31 -32.57 5.21
N ASN A 644 3.11 -32.07 5.50
CA ASN A 644 2.00 -32.84 6.07
C ASN A 644 0.73 -32.68 5.21
N PRO A 645 0.67 -33.32 4.03
CA PRO A 645 -0.45 -33.17 3.11
C PRO A 645 -1.74 -33.65 3.75
N PRO A 646 -2.84 -32.88 3.72
CA PRO A 646 -4.14 -33.30 4.23
C PRO A 646 -4.67 -34.52 3.51
N ARG A 647 -5.35 -35.39 4.26
CA ARG A 647 -6.00 -36.60 3.78
C ARG A 647 -7.50 -36.48 3.98
N PHE A 648 -8.27 -36.90 3.00
CA PHE A 648 -9.71 -36.85 2.98
C PHE A 648 -10.28 -38.21 2.68
N LEU A 649 -11.43 -38.53 3.30
CA LEU A 649 -12.12 -39.79 3.12
C LEU A 649 -13.13 -39.65 1.97
N ILE A 650 -13.10 -40.59 1.06
CA ILE A 650 -14.08 -40.70 -0.04
C ILE A 650 -14.89 -41.97 0.19
N PRO A 651 -16.22 -41.86 0.40
CA PRO A 651 -17.07 -43.03 0.59
C PRO A 651 -17.12 -43.89 -0.68
N GLN A 652 -17.07 -45.19 -0.49
CA GLN A 652 -17.23 -46.17 -1.57
C GLN A 652 -18.41 -47.10 -1.27
N THR A 653 -19.14 -47.50 -2.30
CA THR A 653 -20.23 -48.46 -2.15
C THR A 653 -19.66 -49.85 -1.99
N ASN A 654 -19.98 -50.52 -0.90
CA ASN A 654 -19.56 -51.91 -0.58
C ASN A 654 -18.02 -52.10 -0.42
N ALA A 655 -17.27 -51.05 -0.12
CA ALA A 655 -15.84 -51.09 0.13
C ALA A 655 -15.46 -50.10 1.23
N PRO A 656 -14.30 -50.26 1.89
CA PRO A 656 -13.77 -49.27 2.82
C PRO A 656 -13.59 -47.92 2.13
N ASN A 657 -13.75 -46.80 2.88
CA ASN A 657 -13.55 -45.47 2.38
C ASN A 657 -12.16 -45.28 1.74
N ALA A 658 -12.12 -44.77 0.54
CA ALA A 658 -10.85 -44.45 -0.11
C ALA A 658 -10.22 -43.19 0.54
N ILE A 659 -8.90 -43.15 0.58
CA ILE A 659 -8.15 -41.98 1.08
C ILE A 659 -7.65 -41.17 -0.11
N TYR A 660 -8.14 -39.95 -0.20
CA TYR A 660 -7.62 -38.96 -1.11
C TYR A 660 -6.62 -38.03 -0.40
N GLN A 661 -5.39 -37.99 -0.88
CA GLN A 661 -4.33 -37.13 -0.35
C GLN A 661 -4.01 -36.03 -1.33
N LEU A 662 -3.90 -34.77 -0.84
CA LEU A 662 -3.51 -33.66 -1.68
C LEU A 662 -2.06 -33.82 -2.17
N ARG A 663 -1.78 -33.24 -3.34
CA ARG A 663 -0.46 -33.24 -3.96
C ARG A 663 0.53 -32.52 -3.07
N GLN A 664 1.73 -33.10 -2.89
CA GLN A 664 2.75 -32.52 -2.01
C GLN A 664 3.53 -31.38 -2.66
N GLY A 665 3.82 -31.44 -3.95
CA GLY A 665 4.58 -30.43 -4.67
C GLY A 665 3.72 -29.54 -5.53
N GLN A 666 3.87 -28.21 -5.39
CA GLN A 666 3.13 -27.22 -6.17
C GLN A 666 4.05 -26.17 -6.75
N LEU A 667 3.90 -25.87 -8.06
CA LEU A 667 4.63 -24.86 -8.76
C LEU A 667 3.72 -23.67 -9.06
N HIS A 668 4.21 -22.45 -8.77
CA HIS A 668 3.49 -21.21 -9.01
C HIS A 668 4.30 -20.27 -9.89
N PHE A 669 3.63 -19.63 -10.84
CA PHE A 669 4.17 -18.57 -11.66
C PHE A 669 3.37 -17.29 -11.45
N ARG A 670 4.06 -16.16 -11.42
CA ARG A 670 3.42 -14.85 -11.37
C ARG A 670 4.27 -13.83 -12.11
N PHE A 671 3.63 -13.09 -12.99
CA PHE A 671 4.18 -11.90 -13.63
C PHE A 671 3.10 -10.84 -13.68
N ALA A 672 3.42 -9.61 -13.29
CA ALA A 672 2.50 -8.48 -13.39
C ALA A 672 3.27 -7.21 -13.73
N GLN A 673 2.72 -6.41 -14.62
CA GLN A 673 3.24 -5.12 -15.05
C GLN A 673 2.08 -4.12 -15.18
N ALA A 674 2.33 -2.87 -14.73
CA ALA A 674 1.48 -1.72 -14.94
C ALA A 674 2.21 -0.66 -15.78
N PHE A 675 1.50 0.00 -16.69
CA PHE A 675 1.97 1.08 -17.54
C PHE A 675 1.21 2.37 -17.26
#